data_c258180279c57e3a2921d32ea315cb83
#
_entry.id   c258180279c57e3a2921d32ea315cb83
#
_cell.length_a   1.000
_cell.length_b   1.000
_cell.length_c   1.000
_cell.angle_alpha   90.00
_cell.angle_beta   90.00
_cell.angle_gamma   90.00
#
_symmetry.space_group_name_H-M   'P 1'
#
loop_
_entity.id
_entity.type
_entity.pdbx_description
1 polymer ?
#
loop_
_entity_poly.entity_id
_entity_poly.type
_entity_poly.pdbx_seq_one_letter_code
_entity_poly.pdbx_strand_id
1 'polypeptide(L)'
;MKKNYLLSALFLSSLVLTGCSNSNTSNSSNSSNSSGSTTNYNNDTTPFVMSSAEVDGVFNPFYSTNAADSNVISLTQIGMLTNDKQGNIAYGENEATVVLDYAQESNNGVEDVDLKTTYYFVLKNDILFSNGSPLTMKDVLFNLYTYLDPVYSGSSTIYSTDIVGLSEYRTGKEGKDEQDRFESQFQIEATARIDDLKAALQEIDDEHDESLTSDQIYSYLASKSSSGVYEHVAEDFQKLLSLFKEMLETDFTNAKGSATDYSFKNEDGGTLKNVFTTDVEAFLYSEGYIQFNKKGQGSFTCDLASDYKEVRSWTSEQAINAVYNHKMSDPTGVSEVIDYWSAGSDLDTYLVNQAKSKYFEDLKNSGKRQFPNISGIKFVNKYEAVTVNGKTYEACGTHYNADGSVNKDYNEVLSITINNVDPKAIWNFSFGVAPMYYYSDAEHIKAFDYESNFGVEYGNSEFYENVVNSPDKVGVPVGAGPYVAANSNGGTENVTSGSFRNNNVIYYERNDKFLLGKPLIKYLRYQIVPTSRMVDVLTTGAVDFTQPNCKPEIVRQLNNLSSQGIGSTSIETAGYGYIGINAAKVPSVNVRRAIMHAIDIQETVTYYGDSASPVYRSMSRSSWAYPKEAGLYYDYDSTGKTSEDLVIDAGYTKGGDGIYQLNGDKLEYTFTIAGAETDHPAYNALLHASEILNEHGFKITVTNDSNALSKLSTGALTVWAAAWDSTIDPDMYQVYHWDSKATSTLNWGYNAIRQNAGGKYDFEENLIKNELSPKIDAARKTLNENTRKSIYSECLDLVMDLAVELPTYQRDDLFAYNKNKLDESTFTKESDRSSYNGLLSKIWEVGYVGNNNDFSNRK
;
A
#
# COMPACT_ATOMS: atom_id res chain seq x y z
N MET A 1 8.08 7.56 4.34
CA MET A 1 7.21 6.59 3.62
C MET A 1 6.03 6.27 4.50
N LYS A 2 4.85 6.82 4.20
CA LYS A 2 3.63 6.45 4.91
C LYS A 2 3.30 5.00 4.63
N LYS A 3 3.04 4.27 5.67
CA LYS A 3 2.85 2.82 5.72
C LYS A 3 1.54 2.40 5.07
N ASN A 4 1.59 1.42 4.18
CA ASN A 4 0.39 0.74 3.69
C ASN A 4 -0.16 -0.19 4.77
N TYR A 5 -1.38 0.04 5.18
CA TYR A 5 -2.10 -0.87 6.05
C TYR A 5 -3.33 -1.42 5.36
N LEU A 6 -3.32 -2.71 5.11
CA LEU A 6 -4.52 -3.50 4.96
C LEU A 6 -4.84 -4.05 6.35
N LEU A 7 -5.80 -3.45 7.01
CA LEU A 7 -6.41 -4.01 8.22
C LEU A 7 -7.91 -4.12 7.99
N SER A 8 -8.36 -5.34 7.82
CA SER A 8 -9.74 -5.69 8.06
C SER A 8 -9.92 -5.84 9.57
N ALA A 9 -10.45 -4.82 10.23
CA ALA A 9 -10.94 -4.92 11.59
C ALA A 9 -12.43 -4.60 11.61
N LEU A 10 -13.18 -5.55 12.09
CA LEU A 10 -14.58 -5.50 12.44
C LEU A 10 -14.84 -4.49 13.56
N PHE A 11 -15.91 -3.66 13.53
CA PHE A 11 -16.88 -3.71 14.62
C PHE A 11 -18.16 -2.88 14.49
N LEU A 12 -19.19 -3.41 15.13
CA LEU A 12 -20.53 -2.90 15.30
C LEU A 12 -20.61 -1.67 16.21
N SER A 13 -21.31 -0.66 15.80
CA SER A 13 -22.09 0.19 16.70
C SER A 13 -23.50 0.38 16.14
N SER A 14 -24.46 0.03 16.96
CA SER A 14 -25.89 0.18 16.71
C SER A 14 -26.26 1.66 16.65
N LEU A 15 -26.62 2.17 15.48
CA LEU A 15 -27.27 3.46 15.33
C LEU A 15 -28.75 3.26 14.98
N VAL A 16 -29.59 3.68 15.91
CA VAL A 16 -31.03 3.77 15.75
C VAL A 16 -31.34 4.79 14.65
N LEU A 17 -31.90 4.33 13.57
CA LEU A 17 -32.48 5.16 12.51
C LEU A 17 -33.83 5.68 13.00
N THR A 18 -33.90 6.95 13.42
CA THR A 18 -35.18 7.68 13.49
C THR A 18 -35.54 8.18 12.08
N GLY A 19 -36.39 7.45 11.45
CA GLY A 19 -37.05 7.90 10.21
C GLY A 19 -38.08 9.00 10.49
N CYS A 20 -37.99 10.12 9.82
CA CYS A 20 -39.12 11.07 9.72
C CYS A 20 -40.10 10.56 8.68
N SER A 21 -41.23 10.06 9.17
CA SER A 21 -42.42 9.81 8.37
C SER A 21 -43.30 11.04 8.39
N ASN A 22 -43.59 11.60 7.24
CA ASN A 22 -44.77 12.48 7.09
C ASN A 22 -45.96 11.63 6.64
N SER A 23 -46.90 11.56 7.54
CA SER A 23 -48.21 10.92 7.32
C SER A 23 -49.18 11.89 6.61
N ASN A 24 -49.80 11.43 5.54
CA ASN A 24 -51.13 11.87 5.19
C ASN A 24 -51.98 10.64 4.90
N THR A 25 -52.94 10.48 5.80
CA THR A 25 -54.02 9.48 5.74
C THR A 25 -55.06 9.83 4.71
N SER A 26 -55.42 8.85 3.89
CA SER A 26 -56.80 8.69 3.43
C SER A 26 -57.12 7.25 3.17
N ASN A 27 -58.09 6.72 3.88
CA ASN A 27 -58.68 5.39 3.75
C ASN A 27 -59.34 5.20 2.40
N SER A 28 -59.11 4.05 1.76
CA SER A 28 -60.22 3.28 1.17
C SER A 28 -59.76 1.82 0.96
N SER A 29 -60.63 0.94 1.36
CA SER A 29 -60.57 -0.51 1.31
C SER A 29 -60.70 -1.03 -0.13
N ASN A 30 -60.03 -2.09 -0.43
CA ASN A 30 -60.34 -3.39 -0.99
C ASN A 30 -59.45 -3.91 -2.13
N SER A 31 -59.16 -5.14 -1.97
CA SER A 31 -58.92 -6.25 -2.90
C SER A 31 -57.45 -6.53 -3.27
N SER A 32 -57.09 -7.72 -2.76
CA SER A 32 -55.99 -8.57 -3.17
C SER A 32 -55.78 -8.67 -4.69
N ASN A 33 -54.61 -8.19 -5.12
CA ASN A 33 -53.91 -8.78 -6.27
C ASN A 33 -52.39 -8.64 -5.99
N SER A 34 -51.73 -9.77 -5.88
CA SER A 34 -50.29 -9.88 -5.84
C SER A 34 -49.68 -9.50 -7.20
N SER A 35 -49.50 -8.23 -7.43
CA SER A 35 -48.59 -7.73 -8.47
C SER A 35 -47.34 -7.25 -7.76
N GLY A 36 -46.25 -7.96 -7.96
CA GLY A 36 -44.92 -7.55 -7.52
C GLY A 36 -44.69 -6.11 -8.01
N SER A 37 -44.52 -5.18 -7.08
CA SER A 37 -44.05 -3.82 -7.39
C SER A 37 -42.64 -3.96 -7.94
N THR A 38 -42.52 -3.95 -9.27
CA THR A 38 -41.21 -3.75 -9.91
C THR A 38 -40.73 -2.34 -9.56
N THR A 39 -39.85 -2.26 -8.61
CA THR A 39 -39.13 -1.00 -8.32
C THR A 39 -38.32 -0.67 -9.57
N ASN A 40 -38.72 0.38 -10.30
CA ASN A 40 -38.06 0.79 -11.51
C ASN A 40 -36.81 1.59 -11.12
N TYR A 41 -35.62 0.97 -11.15
CA TYR A 41 -34.33 1.65 -11.00
C TYR A 41 -34.02 2.40 -12.30
N ASN A 42 -33.39 3.57 -12.18
CA ASN A 42 -33.10 4.44 -13.32
C ASN A 42 -31.63 4.89 -13.28
N ASN A 43 -30.89 4.67 -14.38
CA ASN A 43 -29.49 5.01 -14.51
C ASN A 43 -29.16 6.48 -14.20
N ASP A 44 -30.10 7.41 -14.44
CA ASP A 44 -29.88 8.84 -14.26
C ASP A 44 -30.25 9.36 -12.86
N THR A 45 -31.05 8.62 -12.09
CA THR A 45 -31.60 9.12 -10.81
C THR A 45 -31.31 8.22 -9.62
N THR A 46 -31.11 6.92 -9.84
CA THR A 46 -30.82 5.96 -8.76
C THR A 46 -29.32 5.87 -8.53
N PRO A 47 -28.81 6.02 -7.30
CA PRO A 47 -27.39 5.81 -7.02
C PRO A 47 -27.01 4.32 -7.08
N PHE A 48 -25.85 4.05 -7.65
CA PHE A 48 -25.16 2.77 -7.50
C PHE A 48 -24.31 2.82 -6.24
N VAL A 49 -24.64 2.01 -5.25
CA VAL A 49 -23.97 1.99 -3.95
C VAL A 49 -23.11 0.74 -3.83
N MET A 50 -21.81 0.91 -3.76
CA MET A 50 -20.84 -0.15 -3.52
C MET A 50 -20.32 -0.07 -2.08
N SER A 51 -19.98 -1.20 -1.47
CA SER A 51 -19.25 -1.18 -0.21
C SER A 51 -17.78 -0.87 -0.44
N SER A 52 -17.14 -0.25 0.53
CA SER A 52 -15.69 -0.08 0.62
C SER A 52 -15.20 -0.51 1.99
N ALA A 53 -13.99 -1.02 2.07
CA ALA A 53 -13.26 -1.09 3.33
C ALA A 53 -12.94 0.32 3.86
N GLU A 54 -12.36 0.41 5.06
CA GLU A 54 -11.93 1.68 5.64
C GLU A 54 -10.90 2.36 4.73
N VAL A 55 -10.99 3.67 4.62
CA VAL A 55 -10.11 4.52 3.83
C VAL A 55 -9.34 5.46 4.75
N ASP A 56 -8.07 5.71 4.45
CA ASP A 56 -7.26 6.69 5.18
C ASP A 56 -7.65 8.13 4.82
N GLY A 57 -8.27 8.31 3.65
CA GLY A 57 -8.70 9.62 3.13
C GLY A 57 -7.60 10.37 2.39
N VAL A 58 -6.52 9.67 2.02
CA VAL A 58 -5.43 10.21 1.20
C VAL A 58 -5.74 9.96 -0.28
N PHE A 59 -6.63 10.78 -0.84
CA PHE A 59 -7.10 10.64 -2.23
C PHE A 59 -6.23 11.39 -3.24
N ASN A 60 -5.00 11.70 -2.90
CA ASN A 60 -4.03 12.30 -3.79
C ASN A 60 -3.31 11.19 -4.60
N PRO A 61 -3.36 11.20 -5.98
CA PRO A 61 -2.77 10.15 -6.80
C PRO A 61 -1.24 10.03 -6.63
N PHE A 62 -0.56 11.08 -6.20
CA PHE A 62 0.89 11.06 -5.97
C PHE A 62 1.27 10.43 -4.61
N TYR A 63 0.38 10.42 -3.62
CA TYR A 63 0.73 10.09 -2.24
C TYR A 63 -0.12 8.97 -1.61
N SER A 64 -1.15 8.49 -2.29
CA SER A 64 -1.96 7.38 -1.78
C SER A 64 -1.15 6.10 -1.65
N THR A 65 -1.32 5.42 -0.52
CA THR A 65 -0.64 4.15 -0.21
C THR A 65 -1.61 3.06 0.23
N ASN A 66 -2.88 3.40 0.48
CA ASN A 66 -3.93 2.48 0.89
C ASN A 66 -4.71 1.97 -0.34
N ALA A 67 -5.00 0.66 -0.39
CA ALA A 67 -5.72 0.06 -1.50
C ALA A 67 -7.16 0.61 -1.65
N ALA A 68 -7.86 0.87 -0.53
CA ALA A 68 -9.21 1.44 -0.58
C ALA A 68 -9.19 2.89 -1.09
N ASP A 69 -8.18 3.70 -0.69
CA ASP A 69 -7.97 5.04 -1.22
C ASP A 69 -7.65 5.00 -2.72
N SER A 70 -6.82 4.04 -3.15
CA SER A 70 -6.50 3.84 -4.57
C SER A 70 -7.73 3.48 -5.40
N ASN A 71 -8.67 2.69 -4.86
CA ASN A 71 -9.96 2.40 -5.51
C ASN A 71 -10.82 3.66 -5.65
N VAL A 72 -10.79 4.55 -4.66
CA VAL A 72 -11.47 5.86 -4.72
C VAL A 72 -10.87 6.73 -5.82
N ILE A 73 -9.54 6.81 -5.90
CA ILE A 73 -8.81 7.60 -6.90
C ILE A 73 -9.05 7.07 -8.31
N SER A 74 -9.04 5.75 -8.50
CA SER A 74 -9.11 5.11 -9.82
C SER A 74 -10.37 5.47 -10.60
N LEU A 75 -11.47 5.80 -9.92
CA LEU A 75 -12.70 6.26 -10.56
C LEU A 75 -12.57 7.64 -11.22
N THR A 76 -11.61 8.44 -10.80
CA THR A 76 -11.39 9.81 -11.27
C THR A 76 -10.19 9.96 -12.20
N GLN A 77 -9.36 8.93 -12.34
CA GLN A 77 -8.12 8.96 -13.14
C GLN A 77 -8.22 8.08 -14.39
N ILE A 78 -7.37 8.38 -15.39
CA ILE A 78 -7.00 7.46 -16.45
C ILE A 78 -5.48 7.34 -16.49
N GLY A 79 -4.98 6.14 -16.75
CA GLY A 79 -3.55 5.87 -16.87
C GLY A 79 -2.98 6.18 -18.24
N MET A 80 -1.67 6.33 -18.34
CA MET A 80 -0.98 6.32 -19.61
C MET A 80 -1.34 5.06 -20.41
N LEU A 81 -1.27 3.92 -19.77
CA LEU A 81 -1.54 2.59 -20.30
C LEU A 81 -2.45 1.84 -19.31
N THR A 82 -3.03 0.72 -19.76
CA THR A 82 -3.75 -0.24 -18.91
C THR A 82 -3.28 -1.67 -19.24
N ASN A 83 -3.97 -2.67 -18.75
CA ASN A 83 -3.69 -4.07 -19.05
C ASN A 83 -4.93 -4.80 -19.56
N ASP A 84 -4.71 -5.87 -20.31
CA ASP A 84 -5.73 -6.82 -20.69
C ASP A 84 -5.93 -7.91 -19.61
N LYS A 85 -6.83 -8.86 -19.87
CA LYS A 85 -7.12 -9.97 -18.95
C LYS A 85 -5.96 -10.94 -18.73
N GLN A 86 -4.95 -10.93 -19.58
CA GLN A 86 -3.72 -11.72 -19.44
C GLN A 86 -2.61 -10.97 -18.70
N GLY A 87 -2.83 -9.69 -18.39
CA GLY A 87 -1.81 -8.82 -17.85
C GLY A 87 -0.87 -8.23 -18.90
N ASN A 88 -1.21 -8.26 -20.19
CA ASN A 88 -0.43 -7.55 -21.21
C ASN A 88 -0.80 -6.08 -21.25
N ILE A 89 0.15 -5.25 -21.68
CA ILE A 89 -0.10 -3.82 -21.91
C ILE A 89 -1.24 -3.62 -22.92
N ALA A 90 -2.20 -2.76 -22.56
CA ALA A 90 -3.31 -2.36 -23.40
C ALA A 90 -3.39 -0.84 -23.55
N TYR A 91 -3.73 -0.38 -24.73
CA TYR A 91 -3.84 1.03 -25.13
C TYR A 91 -4.69 1.16 -26.40
N GLY A 92 -4.92 2.38 -26.86
CA GLY A 92 -5.60 2.64 -28.13
C GLY A 92 -6.99 3.24 -27.98
N GLU A 93 -7.68 3.43 -29.10
CA GLU A 93 -8.96 4.17 -29.21
C GLU A 93 -10.07 3.66 -28.26
N ASN A 94 -10.10 2.36 -28.00
CA ASN A 94 -11.16 1.71 -27.23
C ASN A 94 -10.79 1.47 -25.77
N GLU A 95 -9.62 1.90 -25.33
CA GLU A 95 -9.15 1.76 -23.95
C GLU A 95 -9.23 3.09 -23.21
N ALA A 96 -9.51 3.03 -21.91
CA ALA A 96 -9.54 4.18 -21.00
C ALA A 96 -8.10 4.62 -20.66
N THR A 97 -7.31 4.97 -21.66
CA THR A 97 -5.88 5.33 -21.53
C THR A 97 -5.58 6.63 -22.22
N VAL A 98 -4.50 7.29 -21.80
CA VAL A 98 -3.96 8.49 -22.46
C VAL A 98 -3.28 8.13 -23.78
N VAL A 99 -2.65 6.95 -23.86
CA VAL A 99 -1.88 6.52 -25.04
C VAL A 99 -2.81 5.94 -26.12
N LEU A 100 -2.65 6.46 -27.32
CA LEU A 100 -3.29 6.01 -28.56
C LEU A 100 -2.48 4.91 -29.24
N ASP A 101 -1.16 5.09 -29.31
CA ASP A 101 -0.23 4.16 -29.96
C ASP A 101 1.07 4.10 -29.16
N TYR A 102 1.73 2.97 -29.18
CA TYR A 102 2.92 2.69 -28.37
C TYR A 102 3.93 1.86 -29.15
N ALA A 103 5.20 2.23 -29.07
CA ALA A 103 6.30 1.43 -29.59
C ALA A 103 7.47 1.38 -28.60
N GLN A 104 8.20 0.29 -28.63
CA GLN A 104 9.43 0.09 -27.87
C GLN A 104 10.54 -0.30 -28.84
N GLU A 105 11.64 0.43 -28.82
CA GLU A 105 12.80 0.20 -29.67
C GLU A 105 14.06 0.03 -28.79
N SER A 106 14.86 -0.97 -29.09
CA SER A 106 16.14 -1.20 -28.39
C SER A 106 17.26 -1.24 -29.43
N ASN A 107 18.39 -0.59 -29.12
CA ASN A 107 19.60 -0.68 -29.92
C ASN A 107 20.42 -1.95 -29.60
N ASN A 108 19.81 -2.96 -29.02
CA ASN A 108 20.44 -4.23 -28.69
C ASN A 108 21.08 -4.88 -29.93
N GLY A 109 22.36 -5.22 -29.83
CA GLY A 109 23.13 -5.84 -30.93
C GLY A 109 23.83 -4.86 -31.85
N VAL A 110 23.80 -3.55 -31.58
CA VAL A 110 24.64 -2.56 -32.26
C VAL A 110 26.01 -2.57 -31.59
N GLU A 111 27.05 -2.89 -32.32
CA GLU A 111 28.43 -2.98 -31.82
C GLU A 111 28.94 -1.58 -31.41
N ASP A 112 29.65 -1.50 -30.28
CA ASP A 112 30.25 -0.27 -29.72
C ASP A 112 29.25 0.86 -29.33
N VAL A 113 27.96 0.54 -29.11
CA VAL A 113 26.95 1.47 -28.62
C VAL A 113 26.38 0.98 -27.32
N ASP A 114 26.33 1.86 -26.31
CA ASP A 114 25.66 1.55 -25.04
C ASP A 114 24.23 1.11 -25.27
N LEU A 115 23.84 0.00 -24.66
CA LEU A 115 22.49 -0.54 -24.78
C LEU A 115 21.49 0.45 -24.20
N LYS A 116 20.52 0.86 -25.01
CA LYS A 116 19.41 1.74 -24.62
C LYS A 116 18.10 1.21 -25.17
N THR A 117 17.02 1.47 -24.43
CA THR A 117 15.65 1.17 -24.86
C THR A 117 14.84 2.46 -24.83
N THR A 118 14.22 2.80 -25.95
CA THR A 118 13.34 3.97 -26.08
C THR A 118 11.90 3.51 -26.21
N TYR A 119 11.04 4.06 -25.39
CA TYR A 119 9.59 3.90 -25.41
C TYR A 119 8.99 5.15 -26.05
N TYR A 120 8.10 4.95 -27.04
CA TYR A 120 7.35 6.01 -27.68
C TYR A 120 5.88 5.90 -27.31
N PHE A 121 5.30 6.98 -26.81
CA PHE A 121 3.90 7.08 -26.43
C PHE A 121 3.23 8.17 -27.24
N VAL A 122 2.34 7.80 -28.16
CA VAL A 122 1.51 8.73 -28.90
C VAL A 122 0.28 9.04 -28.08
N LEU A 123 0.07 10.30 -27.71
CA LEU A 123 -1.05 10.72 -26.88
C LEU A 123 -2.32 10.90 -27.70
N LYS A 124 -3.47 10.57 -27.13
CA LYS A 124 -4.77 11.01 -27.64
C LYS A 124 -4.89 12.52 -27.50
N ASN A 125 -5.61 13.16 -28.40
CA ASN A 125 -5.74 14.62 -28.46
C ASN A 125 -7.17 15.13 -28.20
N ASP A 126 -8.03 14.27 -27.69
CA ASP A 126 -9.45 14.55 -27.41
C ASP A 126 -9.85 14.27 -25.96
N ILE A 127 -8.89 14.00 -25.07
CA ILE A 127 -9.16 13.77 -23.66
C ILE A 127 -9.40 15.09 -22.95
N LEU A 128 -10.48 15.13 -22.16
CA LEU A 128 -10.80 16.26 -21.31
C LEU A 128 -10.79 15.85 -19.83
N PHE A 129 -10.19 16.70 -19.00
CA PHE A 129 -10.41 16.63 -17.56
C PHE A 129 -11.85 16.97 -17.17
N SER A 130 -12.24 16.66 -15.97
CA SER A 130 -13.60 16.89 -15.46
C SER A 130 -14.06 18.35 -15.56
N ASN A 131 -13.15 19.32 -15.45
CA ASN A 131 -13.44 20.75 -15.64
C ASN A 131 -13.62 21.16 -17.12
N GLY A 132 -13.26 20.27 -18.07
CA GLY A 132 -13.31 20.51 -19.52
C GLY A 132 -12.04 21.05 -20.12
N SER A 133 -10.95 21.23 -19.37
CA SER A 133 -9.64 21.53 -19.94
C SER A 133 -9.05 20.29 -20.59
N PRO A 134 -8.27 20.43 -21.69
CA PRO A 134 -7.67 19.31 -22.35
C PRO A 134 -6.51 18.70 -21.54
N LEU A 135 -6.38 17.37 -21.56
CA LEU A 135 -5.20 16.66 -21.11
C LEU A 135 -4.17 16.69 -22.24
N THR A 136 -2.98 17.16 -21.96
CA THR A 136 -1.92 17.37 -22.95
C THR A 136 -0.57 16.87 -22.46
N MET A 137 0.45 16.96 -23.31
CA MET A 137 1.85 16.70 -22.95
C MET A 137 2.30 17.44 -21.69
N LYS A 138 1.74 18.63 -21.41
CA LYS A 138 2.06 19.38 -20.18
C LYS A 138 1.73 18.60 -18.92
N ASP A 139 0.55 17.98 -18.90
CA ASP A 139 0.09 17.21 -17.75
C ASP A 139 0.92 15.94 -17.59
N VAL A 140 1.24 15.26 -18.68
CA VAL A 140 2.10 14.06 -18.68
C VAL A 140 3.49 14.38 -18.14
N LEU A 141 4.11 15.46 -18.63
CA LEU A 141 5.43 15.89 -18.14
C LEU A 141 5.37 16.37 -16.68
N PHE A 142 4.33 17.10 -16.30
CA PHE A 142 4.13 17.48 -14.88
C PHE A 142 4.12 16.25 -13.98
N ASN A 143 3.36 15.20 -14.34
CA ASN A 143 3.32 13.97 -13.53
C ASN A 143 4.70 13.28 -13.48
N LEU A 144 5.40 13.14 -14.62
CA LEU A 144 6.74 12.55 -14.66
C LEU A 144 7.71 13.32 -13.75
N TYR A 145 7.76 14.65 -13.88
CA TYR A 145 8.67 15.47 -13.08
C TYR A 145 8.27 15.59 -11.61
N THR A 146 6.97 15.38 -11.28
CA THR A 146 6.53 15.22 -9.89
C THR A 146 7.08 13.94 -9.28
N TYR A 147 6.95 12.80 -9.97
CA TYR A 147 7.42 11.50 -9.47
C TYR A 147 8.95 11.36 -9.46
N LEU A 148 9.64 12.03 -10.39
CA LEU A 148 11.09 11.91 -10.59
C LEU A 148 11.89 12.97 -9.86
N ASP A 149 11.25 13.91 -9.18
CA ASP A 149 11.93 14.92 -8.39
C ASP A 149 12.77 14.30 -7.25
N PRO A 150 13.95 14.83 -6.95
CA PRO A 150 14.83 14.28 -5.91
C PRO A 150 14.22 14.25 -4.50
N VAL A 151 13.28 15.15 -4.18
CA VAL A 151 12.64 15.21 -2.85
C VAL A 151 11.25 14.56 -2.81
N TYR A 152 10.79 13.98 -3.91
CA TYR A 152 9.51 13.25 -3.92
C TYR A 152 9.54 12.06 -2.94
N SER A 153 8.59 12.03 -2.02
CA SER A 153 8.48 11.03 -0.94
C SER A 153 7.20 10.18 -1.01
N GLY A 154 6.48 10.23 -2.14
CA GLY A 154 5.25 9.44 -2.33
C GLY A 154 5.52 7.96 -2.64
N SER A 155 4.46 7.23 -2.96
CA SER A 155 4.50 5.77 -3.11
C SER A 155 5.05 5.25 -4.43
N SER A 156 5.21 6.11 -5.44
CA SER A 156 5.69 5.68 -6.77
C SER A 156 7.17 5.30 -6.75
N THR A 157 7.49 4.23 -7.45
CA THR A 157 8.88 3.74 -7.63
C THR A 157 9.43 4.02 -9.03
N ILE A 158 8.78 4.87 -9.81
CA ILE A 158 9.21 5.21 -11.19
C ILE A 158 10.65 5.72 -11.25
N TYR A 159 11.11 6.41 -10.19
CA TYR A 159 12.49 6.89 -10.06
C TYR A 159 13.54 5.78 -9.99
N SER A 160 13.14 4.53 -9.74
CA SER A 160 14.04 3.37 -9.77
C SER A 160 14.32 2.86 -11.18
N THR A 161 13.60 3.37 -12.18
CA THR A 161 13.86 3.09 -13.59
C THR A 161 15.08 3.91 -14.03
N ASP A 162 16.06 3.25 -14.64
CA ASP A 162 17.31 3.89 -15.08
C ASP A 162 17.10 4.72 -16.37
N ILE A 163 16.33 5.83 -16.23
CA ILE A 163 16.08 6.75 -17.32
C ILE A 163 17.34 7.56 -17.59
N VAL A 164 17.70 7.69 -18.88
CA VAL A 164 18.88 8.46 -19.31
C VAL A 164 18.83 9.90 -18.80
N GLY A 165 19.83 10.31 -18.03
CA GLY A 165 19.91 11.64 -17.45
C GLY A 165 19.10 11.84 -16.16
N LEU A 166 18.42 10.80 -15.67
CA LEU A 166 17.66 10.90 -14.41
C LEU A 166 18.58 11.08 -13.20
N SER A 167 19.66 10.34 -13.15
CA SER A 167 20.61 10.41 -12.05
C SER A 167 21.26 11.80 -11.96
N GLU A 168 21.68 12.36 -13.10
CA GLU A 168 22.21 13.73 -13.20
C GLU A 168 21.15 14.76 -12.76
N TYR A 169 19.91 14.60 -13.19
CA TYR A 169 18.80 15.47 -12.79
C TYR A 169 18.57 15.43 -11.29
N ARG A 170 18.49 14.22 -10.71
CA ARG A 170 18.18 14.01 -9.28
C ARG A 170 19.33 14.42 -8.35
N THR A 171 20.56 14.32 -8.80
CA THR A 171 21.74 14.57 -7.95
C THR A 171 22.40 15.92 -8.24
N GLY A 172 22.17 16.51 -9.40
CA GLY A 172 22.92 17.66 -9.89
C GLY A 172 24.40 17.35 -10.16
N LYS A 173 24.75 16.05 -10.22
CA LYS A 173 26.12 15.54 -10.35
C LYS A 173 26.30 14.75 -11.64
N GLU A 174 27.46 14.91 -12.27
CA GLU A 174 27.89 14.08 -13.37
C GLU A 174 28.84 12.99 -12.86
N GLY A 175 28.73 11.79 -13.42
CA GLY A 175 29.55 10.66 -13.07
C GLY A 175 28.98 9.78 -11.94
N LYS A 176 29.01 8.47 -12.19
CA LYS A 176 28.37 7.48 -11.33
C LYS A 176 28.90 7.50 -9.88
N ASP A 177 30.20 7.64 -9.70
CA ASP A 177 30.82 7.65 -8.35
C ASP A 177 30.32 8.83 -7.48
N GLU A 178 30.07 10.00 -8.11
CA GLU A 178 29.51 11.17 -7.41
C GLU A 178 28.02 10.96 -7.11
N GLN A 179 27.30 10.33 -8.01
CA GLN A 179 25.87 9.99 -7.85
C GLN A 179 25.67 8.95 -6.75
N ASP A 180 26.48 7.90 -6.72
CA ASP A 180 26.42 6.83 -5.70
C ASP A 180 26.69 7.36 -4.28
N ARG A 181 27.49 8.44 -4.15
CA ARG A 181 27.75 9.10 -2.86
C ARG A 181 26.67 10.09 -2.47
N PHE A 182 25.88 10.56 -3.40
CA PHE A 182 24.93 11.65 -3.21
C PHE A 182 23.89 11.33 -2.12
N GLU A 183 23.22 10.19 -2.19
CA GLU A 183 22.24 9.80 -1.18
C GLU A 183 22.90 9.56 0.18
N SER A 184 24.10 9.01 0.19
CA SER A 184 24.82 8.68 1.43
C SER A 184 25.16 9.92 2.25
N GLN A 185 25.44 11.06 1.64
CA GLN A 185 25.80 12.28 2.37
C GLN A 185 24.62 12.80 3.20
N PHE A 186 23.40 12.76 2.67
CA PHE A 186 22.19 13.22 3.39
C PHE A 186 21.80 12.24 4.49
N GLN A 187 22.00 10.94 4.26
CA GLN A 187 21.80 9.93 5.30
C GLN A 187 22.78 10.10 6.45
N ILE A 188 24.05 10.42 6.16
CA ILE A 188 25.07 10.73 7.19
C ILE A 188 24.66 11.96 7.99
N GLU A 189 24.18 13.02 7.33
CA GLU A 189 23.71 14.23 7.99
C GLU A 189 22.47 13.95 8.86
N ALA A 190 21.48 13.23 8.36
CA ALA A 190 20.30 12.85 9.13
C ALA A 190 20.66 11.98 10.35
N THR A 191 21.54 11.00 10.17
CA THR A 191 22.04 10.16 11.27
C THR A 191 22.75 10.99 12.33
N ALA A 192 23.61 11.93 11.92
CA ALA A 192 24.32 12.80 12.87
C ALA A 192 23.33 13.66 13.68
N ARG A 193 22.27 14.22 13.04
CA ARG A 193 21.24 14.98 13.74
C ARG A 193 20.46 14.12 14.74
N ILE A 194 20.17 12.86 14.40
CA ILE A 194 19.53 11.90 15.32
C ILE A 194 20.46 11.58 16.51
N ASP A 195 21.75 11.37 16.25
CA ASP A 195 22.74 11.10 17.28
C ASP A 195 22.94 12.31 18.20
N ASP A 196 22.96 13.52 17.64
CA ASP A 196 23.01 14.78 18.41
C ASP A 196 21.77 14.94 19.30
N LEU A 197 20.58 14.63 18.79
CA LEU A 197 19.36 14.69 19.59
C LEU A 197 19.40 13.68 20.75
N LYS A 198 19.84 12.44 20.50
CA LYS A 198 20.02 11.42 21.53
C LYS A 198 21.04 11.84 22.59
N ALA A 199 22.18 12.36 22.16
CA ALA A 199 23.23 12.85 23.05
C ALA A 199 22.73 14.01 23.93
N ALA A 200 22.00 14.96 23.34
CA ALA A 200 21.42 16.07 24.07
C ALA A 200 20.37 15.63 25.09
N LEU A 201 19.56 14.63 24.74
CA LEU A 201 18.56 14.03 25.66
C LEU A 201 19.25 13.29 26.82
N GLN A 202 20.33 12.54 26.53
CA GLN A 202 21.11 11.86 27.59
C GLN A 202 21.74 12.85 28.55
N GLU A 203 22.27 13.97 28.07
CA GLU A 203 22.78 15.03 28.94
C GLU A 203 21.68 15.62 29.83
N ILE A 204 20.44 15.79 29.30
CA ILE A 204 19.31 16.26 30.10
C ILE A 204 18.92 15.23 31.16
N ASP A 205 18.89 13.93 30.81
CA ASP A 205 18.58 12.84 31.74
C ASP A 205 19.62 12.75 32.87
N ASP A 206 20.90 12.88 32.53
CA ASP A 206 22.00 12.86 33.51
C ASP A 206 21.97 14.08 34.47
N GLU A 207 21.39 15.21 34.03
CA GLU A 207 21.29 16.44 34.82
C GLU A 207 20.03 16.48 35.71
N HIS A 208 19.02 15.64 35.44
CA HIS A 208 17.70 15.66 36.09
C HIS A 208 17.25 14.28 36.55
N ASP A 209 17.10 14.10 37.84
CA ASP A 209 16.60 12.83 38.44
C ASP A 209 15.06 12.72 38.48
N GLU A 210 14.34 13.69 37.91
CA GLU A 210 12.87 13.77 37.90
C GLU A 210 12.28 13.79 36.50
N SER A 211 11.08 13.26 36.33
CA SER A 211 10.36 13.33 35.05
C SER A 211 10.10 14.77 34.63
N LEU A 212 10.42 15.07 33.38
CA LEU A 212 10.28 16.39 32.78
C LEU A 212 9.07 16.38 31.82
N THR A 213 8.40 17.49 31.68
CA THR A 213 7.40 17.67 30.61
C THR A 213 8.09 17.89 29.26
N SER A 214 7.39 17.56 28.16
CA SER A 214 7.90 17.84 26.82
C SER A 214 8.30 19.31 26.60
N ASP A 215 7.58 20.26 27.21
CA ASP A 215 7.93 21.69 27.17
C ASP A 215 9.22 22.01 27.90
N GLN A 216 9.49 21.33 29.02
CA GLN A 216 10.74 21.48 29.76
C GLN A 216 11.90 20.87 28.96
N ILE A 217 11.74 19.66 28.42
CA ILE A 217 12.75 19.05 27.53
C ILE A 217 13.04 19.97 26.34
N TYR A 218 12.00 20.47 25.68
CA TYR A 218 12.16 21.42 24.59
C TYR A 218 12.98 22.67 25.00
N SER A 219 12.66 23.22 26.16
CA SER A 219 13.35 24.42 26.65
C SER A 219 14.86 24.17 26.89
N TYR A 220 15.22 23.02 27.41
CA TYR A 220 16.62 22.60 27.54
C TYR A 220 17.29 22.42 26.18
N LEU A 221 16.65 21.73 25.26
CA LEU A 221 17.16 21.53 23.89
C LEU A 221 17.33 22.86 23.14
N ALA A 222 16.39 23.79 23.29
CA ALA A 222 16.48 25.13 22.72
C ALA A 222 17.66 25.93 23.28
N SER A 223 17.99 25.74 24.57
CA SER A 223 19.18 26.34 25.18
C SER A 223 20.47 25.77 24.58
N LYS A 224 20.53 24.44 24.37
CA LYS A 224 21.67 23.76 23.75
C LYS A 224 21.85 24.19 22.30
N SER A 225 20.77 24.26 21.52
CA SER A 225 20.80 24.76 20.14
C SER A 225 21.31 26.21 20.06
N SER A 226 20.85 27.09 20.96
CA SER A 226 21.25 28.50 21.00
C SER A 226 22.72 28.71 21.40
N SER A 227 23.32 27.75 22.09
CA SER A 227 24.75 27.80 22.46
C SER A 227 25.69 27.37 21.33
N GLY A 228 25.13 26.86 20.20
CA GLY A 228 25.85 26.27 19.08
C GLY A 228 26.35 24.86 19.35
N VAL A 229 25.94 24.25 20.45
CA VAL A 229 26.09 22.84 20.72
C VAL A 229 24.79 22.18 20.29
N TYR A 230 24.84 21.21 19.38
CA TYR A 230 23.64 20.56 18.85
C TYR A 230 22.66 21.52 18.14
N GLU A 231 23.07 22.10 17.05
CA GLU A 231 22.37 23.22 16.35
C GLU A 231 20.88 22.98 16.05
N HIS A 232 20.49 21.73 15.73
CA HIS A 232 19.14 21.39 15.27
C HIS A 232 18.26 20.66 16.28
N VAL A 233 18.76 20.30 17.46
CA VAL A 233 18.06 19.36 18.37
C VAL A 233 16.69 19.84 18.83
N ALA A 234 16.46 21.13 18.99
CA ALA A 234 15.16 21.64 19.41
C ALA A 234 14.12 21.54 18.28
N GLU A 235 14.52 21.81 17.04
CA GLU A 235 13.70 21.70 15.85
C GLU A 235 13.34 20.21 15.58
N ASP A 236 14.35 19.35 15.64
CA ASP A 236 14.20 17.92 15.41
C ASP A 236 13.30 17.28 16.47
N PHE A 237 13.42 17.73 17.73
CA PHE A 237 12.52 17.32 18.79
C PHE A 237 11.07 17.72 18.54
N GLN A 238 10.80 18.95 18.09
CA GLN A 238 9.45 19.39 17.75
C GLN A 238 8.84 18.54 16.63
N LYS A 239 9.64 18.20 15.61
CA LYS A 239 9.18 17.33 14.53
C LYS A 239 8.88 15.92 15.04
N LEU A 240 9.73 15.39 15.92
CA LEU A 240 9.49 14.10 16.58
C LEU A 240 8.17 14.09 17.34
N LEU A 241 7.89 15.15 18.12
CA LEU A 241 6.64 15.29 18.87
C LEU A 241 5.40 15.21 17.95
N SER A 242 5.45 15.92 16.81
CA SER A 242 4.38 15.92 15.83
C SER A 242 4.17 14.52 15.23
N LEU A 243 5.25 13.89 14.76
CA LEU A 243 5.20 12.55 14.16
C LEU A 243 4.69 11.48 15.12
N PHE A 244 5.14 11.53 16.37
CA PHE A 244 4.69 10.60 17.40
C PHE A 244 3.21 10.76 17.72
N LYS A 245 2.72 12.00 17.81
CA LYS A 245 1.31 12.27 18.03
C LYS A 245 0.43 11.77 16.88
N GLU A 246 0.84 12.03 15.64
CA GLU A 246 0.16 11.53 14.43
C GLU A 246 0.09 9.99 14.40
N MET A 247 1.16 9.32 14.84
CA MET A 247 1.18 7.87 14.98
C MET A 247 0.14 7.38 15.98
N LEU A 248 0.11 7.96 17.20
CA LEU A 248 -0.86 7.55 18.22
C LEU A 248 -2.32 7.78 17.80
N GLU A 249 -2.60 8.86 17.05
CA GLU A 249 -3.93 9.11 16.48
C GLU A 249 -4.31 8.03 15.45
N THR A 250 -3.35 7.59 14.67
CA THR A 250 -3.51 6.48 13.71
C THR A 250 -3.72 5.16 14.44
N ASP A 251 -2.91 4.85 15.45
CA ASP A 251 -3.02 3.61 16.23
C ASP A 251 -4.34 3.54 17.02
N PHE A 252 -4.82 4.67 17.52
CA PHE A 252 -6.17 4.72 18.11
C PHE A 252 -7.26 4.44 17.06
N THR A 253 -7.10 4.97 15.86
CA THR A 253 -8.05 4.72 14.76
C THR A 253 -8.06 3.25 14.37
N ASN A 254 -6.92 2.60 14.35
CA ASN A 254 -6.78 1.16 14.09
C ASN A 254 -7.39 0.30 15.21
N ALA A 255 -7.36 0.75 16.44
CA ALA A 255 -7.96 0.06 17.58
C ALA A 255 -9.50 0.19 17.64
N LYS A 256 -10.10 1.12 16.85
CA LYS A 256 -11.56 1.28 16.86
C LYS A 256 -12.27 -0.01 16.47
N GLY A 257 -13.22 -0.40 17.32
CA GLY A 257 -14.05 -1.57 17.11
C GLY A 257 -13.39 -2.90 17.46
N SER A 258 -12.09 -2.95 17.82
CA SER A 258 -11.36 -4.17 18.13
C SER A 258 -11.55 -4.65 19.59
N ALA A 259 -12.30 -3.93 20.44
CA ALA A 259 -12.47 -4.25 21.86
C ALA A 259 -12.99 -5.67 22.12
N THR A 260 -13.79 -6.24 21.20
CA THR A 260 -14.36 -7.58 21.34
C THR A 260 -13.47 -8.68 20.76
N ASP A 261 -12.35 -8.34 20.11
CA ASP A 261 -11.44 -9.29 19.48
C ASP A 261 -10.50 -9.96 20.46
N TYR A 262 -10.36 -9.36 21.66
CA TYR A 262 -9.45 -9.84 22.67
C TYR A 262 -10.08 -10.91 23.54
N SER A 263 -9.36 -12.02 23.71
CA SER A 263 -9.71 -13.09 24.64
C SER A 263 -8.51 -13.41 25.53
N PHE A 264 -8.79 -13.68 26.82
CA PHE A 264 -7.77 -13.93 27.81
C PHE A 264 -8.02 -15.26 28.55
N LYS A 265 -6.97 -16.02 28.80
CA LYS A 265 -7.07 -17.28 29.58
C LYS A 265 -6.69 -17.06 31.03
N ASN A 266 -7.56 -17.45 31.94
CA ASN A 266 -7.29 -17.51 33.36
C ASN A 266 -6.27 -18.60 33.70
N GLU A 267 -5.83 -18.61 34.99
CA GLU A 267 -4.90 -19.60 35.52
C GLU A 267 -5.46 -21.03 35.47
N ASP A 268 -6.77 -21.19 35.59
CA ASP A 268 -7.51 -22.46 35.50
C ASP A 268 -7.85 -22.89 34.05
N GLY A 269 -7.39 -22.15 33.05
CA GLY A 269 -7.63 -22.40 31.62
C GLY A 269 -8.98 -21.91 31.09
N GLY A 270 -9.81 -21.29 31.96
CA GLY A 270 -11.05 -20.62 31.51
C GLY A 270 -10.78 -19.44 30.61
N THR A 271 -11.59 -19.27 29.53
CA THR A 271 -11.45 -18.17 28.57
C THR A 271 -12.41 -17.03 28.91
N LEU A 272 -11.85 -15.83 29.10
CA LEU A 272 -12.59 -14.57 29.22
C LEU A 272 -12.70 -13.95 27.83
N LYS A 273 -13.93 -13.69 27.37
CA LYS A 273 -14.22 -13.00 26.09
C LYS A 273 -14.95 -11.70 26.37
N ASN A 274 -14.84 -10.75 25.44
CA ASN A 274 -15.54 -9.47 25.48
C ASN A 274 -15.29 -8.68 26.79
N VAL A 275 -14.08 -8.75 27.32
CA VAL A 275 -13.72 -8.08 28.57
C VAL A 275 -13.43 -6.61 28.38
N PHE A 276 -12.93 -6.21 27.21
CA PHE A 276 -12.85 -4.81 26.80
C PHE A 276 -14.22 -4.37 26.29
N THR A 277 -14.61 -3.17 26.67
CA THR A 277 -15.91 -2.58 26.37
C THR A 277 -15.82 -1.26 25.61
N THR A 278 -14.59 -0.74 25.48
CA THR A 278 -14.30 0.52 24.81
C THR A 278 -13.07 0.38 23.89
N ASP A 279 -13.03 1.20 22.84
CA ASP A 279 -11.87 1.30 21.93
C ASP A 279 -10.63 1.81 22.68
N VAL A 280 -10.82 2.60 23.74
CA VAL A 280 -9.74 3.06 24.63
C VAL A 280 -9.03 1.88 25.31
N GLU A 281 -9.78 0.90 25.82
CA GLU A 281 -9.18 -0.30 26.42
C GLU A 281 -8.37 -1.08 25.37
N ALA A 282 -8.91 -1.23 24.17
CA ALA A 282 -8.22 -1.91 23.07
C ALA A 282 -6.92 -1.18 22.66
N PHE A 283 -6.98 0.13 22.49
CA PHE A 283 -5.83 0.97 22.17
C PHE A 283 -4.74 0.89 23.25
N LEU A 284 -5.09 1.13 24.52
CA LEU A 284 -4.11 1.08 25.61
C LEU A 284 -3.51 -0.32 25.82
N TYR A 285 -4.25 -1.37 25.51
CA TYR A 285 -3.73 -2.73 25.53
C TYR A 285 -2.74 -2.97 24.37
N SER A 286 -3.06 -2.50 23.16
CA SER A 286 -2.15 -2.59 22.01
C SER A 286 -0.86 -1.80 22.20
N GLU A 287 -0.95 -0.66 22.93
CA GLU A 287 0.22 0.15 23.30
C GLU A 287 1.01 -0.43 24.51
N GLY A 288 0.53 -1.55 25.10
CA GLY A 288 1.22 -2.25 26.18
C GLY A 288 0.97 -1.69 27.57
N TYR A 289 0.08 -0.73 27.74
CA TYR A 289 -0.20 -0.09 29.04
C TYR A 289 -1.29 -0.81 29.87
N ILE A 290 -2.01 -1.76 29.29
CA ILE A 290 -2.95 -2.61 30.02
C ILE A 290 -2.34 -4.00 30.21
N GLN A 291 -2.31 -4.46 31.47
CA GLN A 291 -1.79 -5.77 31.85
C GLN A 291 -2.92 -6.68 32.32
N PHE A 292 -2.89 -7.96 31.89
CA PHE A 292 -3.83 -8.98 32.33
C PHE A 292 -3.21 -9.86 33.41
N ASN A 293 -3.80 -9.86 34.61
CA ASN A 293 -3.40 -10.75 35.68
C ASN A 293 -4.26 -12.03 35.65
N LYS A 294 -3.61 -13.16 35.37
CA LYS A 294 -4.28 -14.49 35.24
C LYS A 294 -4.87 -15.04 36.56
N LYS A 295 -4.49 -14.50 37.72
CA LYS A 295 -4.91 -15.04 39.05
C LYS A 295 -6.40 -14.84 39.31
N GLY A 296 -7.06 -15.88 39.82
CA GLY A 296 -8.49 -15.87 40.11
C GLY A 296 -9.35 -15.79 38.84
N GLN A 297 -10.32 -14.86 38.82
CA GLN A 297 -11.20 -14.63 37.66
C GLN A 297 -10.56 -13.71 36.58
N GLY A 298 -9.29 -13.38 36.75
CA GLY A 298 -8.58 -12.40 35.93
C GLY A 298 -8.90 -10.95 36.31
N SER A 299 -7.93 -10.11 36.27
CA SER A 299 -8.08 -8.67 36.50
C SER A 299 -7.17 -7.90 35.54
N PHE A 300 -7.52 -6.66 35.26
CA PHE A 300 -6.72 -5.76 34.45
C PHE A 300 -6.16 -4.63 35.32
N THR A 301 -4.95 -4.21 34.98
CA THR A 301 -4.33 -2.98 35.49
C THR A 301 -3.93 -2.11 34.29
N CYS A 302 -3.84 -0.81 34.50
CA CYS A 302 -3.35 0.12 33.50
C CYS A 302 -2.23 0.95 34.15
N ASP A 303 -1.07 0.99 33.50
CA ASP A 303 0.10 1.71 34.02
C ASP A 303 -0.09 3.23 33.99
N LEU A 304 -1.03 3.72 33.17
CA LEU A 304 -1.37 5.14 33.02
C LEU A 304 -2.52 5.63 33.91
N ALA A 305 -3.14 4.73 34.73
CA ALA A 305 -4.28 5.06 35.56
C ALA A 305 -4.18 4.36 36.91
N SER A 306 -4.54 5.04 38.01
CA SER A 306 -4.53 4.48 39.36
C SER A 306 -5.63 3.43 39.58
N ASP A 307 -6.75 3.56 38.87
CA ASP A 307 -7.84 2.55 38.85
C ASP A 307 -8.17 2.24 37.37
N TYR A 308 -8.03 0.98 36.98
CA TYR A 308 -8.38 0.51 35.64
C TYR A 308 -9.80 0.93 35.18
N LYS A 309 -10.74 1.09 36.10
CA LYS A 309 -12.11 1.50 35.77
C LYS A 309 -12.20 2.93 35.20
N GLU A 310 -11.24 3.79 35.52
CA GLU A 310 -11.18 5.16 34.98
C GLU A 310 -10.97 5.15 33.48
N VAL A 311 -10.16 4.20 32.99
CA VAL A 311 -9.83 4.04 31.58
C VAL A 311 -11.09 3.91 30.70
N ARG A 312 -12.12 3.21 31.20
CA ARG A 312 -13.40 3.04 30.48
C ARG A 312 -14.18 4.33 30.26
N SER A 313 -13.87 5.37 31.01
CA SER A 313 -14.52 6.68 30.91
C SER A 313 -13.71 7.69 30.08
N TRP A 314 -12.49 7.32 29.68
CA TRP A 314 -11.65 8.21 28.89
C TRP A 314 -12.19 8.39 27.47
N THR A 315 -12.01 9.60 26.96
CA THR A 315 -12.16 9.88 25.51
C THR A 315 -10.93 9.40 24.75
N SER A 316 -11.04 9.28 23.43
CA SER A 316 -9.89 9.01 22.57
C SER A 316 -8.74 9.98 22.81
N GLU A 317 -9.05 11.26 22.89
CA GLU A 317 -8.06 12.32 23.13
C GLU A 317 -7.36 12.15 24.49
N GLN A 318 -8.10 11.77 25.55
CA GLN A 318 -7.51 11.51 26.85
C GLN A 318 -6.57 10.30 26.82
N ALA A 319 -6.93 9.23 26.13
CA ALA A 319 -6.10 8.04 26.00
C ALA A 319 -4.82 8.33 25.21
N ILE A 320 -4.94 8.98 24.07
CA ILE A 320 -3.80 9.40 23.22
C ILE A 320 -2.86 10.31 24.02
N ASN A 321 -3.40 11.33 24.67
CA ASN A 321 -2.58 12.26 25.46
C ASN A 321 -1.93 11.58 26.68
N ALA A 322 -2.55 10.56 27.28
CA ALA A 322 -1.96 9.83 28.38
C ALA A 322 -0.70 9.05 27.92
N VAL A 323 -0.78 8.33 26.81
CA VAL A 323 0.36 7.64 26.19
C VAL A 323 1.44 8.64 25.76
N TYR A 324 1.04 9.67 25.03
CA TYR A 324 1.94 10.71 24.55
C TYR A 324 2.72 11.37 25.70
N ASN A 325 2.01 11.86 26.71
CA ASN A 325 2.64 12.53 27.84
C ASN A 325 3.55 11.60 28.65
N HIS A 326 3.16 10.32 28.78
CA HIS A 326 4.00 9.33 29.48
C HIS A 326 5.34 9.13 28.77
N LYS A 327 5.33 8.96 27.44
CA LYS A 327 6.55 8.76 26.65
C LYS A 327 7.36 10.06 26.49
N MET A 328 6.71 11.19 26.31
CA MET A 328 7.36 12.49 26.01
C MET A 328 7.69 13.30 27.27
N SER A 329 7.43 12.79 28.46
CA SER A 329 7.77 13.44 29.73
C SER A 329 9.08 12.95 30.38
N ASP A 330 9.82 12.11 29.67
CA ASP A 330 11.06 11.52 30.16
C ASP A 330 12.07 11.42 29.00
N PRO A 331 13.31 11.94 29.13
CA PRO A 331 14.33 11.84 28.09
C PRO A 331 14.61 10.42 27.62
N THR A 332 14.55 9.41 28.54
CA THR A 332 14.68 8.00 28.20
C THR A 332 13.54 7.52 27.30
N GLY A 333 12.29 7.87 27.63
CA GLY A 333 11.13 7.54 26.81
C GLY A 333 11.17 8.20 25.44
N VAL A 334 11.64 9.44 25.35
CA VAL A 334 11.88 10.14 24.09
C VAL A 334 12.96 9.42 23.27
N SER A 335 14.05 8.99 23.89
CA SER A 335 15.11 8.24 23.21
C SER A 335 14.60 6.90 22.66
N GLU A 336 13.75 6.19 23.39
CA GLU A 336 13.09 4.97 22.90
C GLU A 336 12.21 5.23 21.67
N VAL A 337 11.48 6.35 21.64
CA VAL A 337 10.69 6.76 20.46
C VAL A 337 11.61 7.09 19.28
N ILE A 338 12.73 7.77 19.49
CA ILE A 338 13.71 8.03 18.43
C ILE A 338 14.29 6.72 17.91
N ASP A 339 14.60 5.75 18.75
CA ASP A 339 15.11 4.44 18.34
C ASP A 339 14.09 3.67 17.50
N TYR A 340 12.82 3.78 17.82
CA TYR A 340 11.73 3.22 17.00
C TYR A 340 11.65 3.88 15.61
N TRP A 341 11.94 5.19 15.51
CA TRP A 341 11.82 5.99 14.31
C TRP A 341 13.13 6.15 13.52
N SER A 342 14.25 5.63 14.02
CA SER A 342 15.54 5.68 13.31
C SER A 342 15.60 4.61 12.21
N ALA A 343 16.45 4.86 11.18
CA ALA A 343 16.71 4.00 10.04
C ALA A 343 15.49 3.73 9.13
N GLY A 344 15.12 4.72 8.31
CA GLY A 344 14.03 4.64 7.33
C GLY A 344 12.65 4.96 7.92
N SER A 345 12.63 5.52 9.11
CA SER A 345 11.45 6.06 9.79
C SER A 345 11.02 7.41 9.20
N ASP A 346 9.87 7.90 9.65
CA ASP A 346 9.36 9.21 9.21
C ASP A 346 10.29 10.36 9.64
N LEU A 347 10.94 10.28 10.82
CA LEU A 347 11.93 11.28 11.25
C LEU A 347 13.18 11.25 10.37
N ASP A 348 13.78 10.08 10.17
CA ASP A 348 14.95 9.92 9.29
C ASP A 348 14.66 10.42 7.87
N THR A 349 13.52 10.02 7.31
CA THR A 349 13.06 10.48 5.99
C THR A 349 12.89 12.00 5.95
N TYR A 350 12.29 12.58 6.99
CA TYR A 350 12.14 14.04 7.10
C TYR A 350 13.51 14.74 7.10
N LEU A 351 14.45 14.28 7.92
CA LEU A 351 15.78 14.89 8.02
C LEU A 351 16.58 14.77 6.71
N VAL A 352 16.52 13.62 6.05
CA VAL A 352 17.12 13.43 4.71
C VAL A 352 16.51 14.41 3.70
N ASN A 353 15.20 14.58 3.70
CA ASN A 353 14.53 15.51 2.79
C ASN A 353 14.86 16.98 3.08
N GLN A 354 15.02 17.35 4.35
CA GLN A 354 15.48 18.70 4.74
C GLN A 354 16.89 18.97 4.22
N ALA A 355 17.82 18.03 4.42
CA ALA A 355 19.20 18.15 3.94
C ALA A 355 19.25 18.25 2.41
N LYS A 356 18.43 17.44 1.70
CA LYS A 356 18.29 17.50 0.24
C LYS A 356 17.73 18.84 -0.22
N SER A 357 16.68 19.34 0.41
CA SER A 357 16.05 20.62 0.03
C SER A 357 17.04 21.77 0.17
N LYS A 358 17.77 21.82 1.26
CA LYS A 358 18.86 22.81 1.46
C LYS A 358 19.92 22.71 0.37
N TYR A 359 20.38 21.53 0.02
CA TYR A 359 21.35 21.31 -1.05
C TYR A 359 20.84 21.86 -2.39
N PHE A 360 19.58 21.56 -2.76
CA PHE A 360 19.01 22.01 -4.03
C PHE A 360 18.72 23.50 -4.05
N GLU A 361 18.34 24.09 -2.92
CA GLU A 361 18.23 25.54 -2.77
C GLU A 361 19.58 26.24 -2.99
N ASP A 362 20.65 25.74 -2.37
CA ASP A 362 22.01 26.24 -2.56
C ASP A 362 22.47 26.09 -4.02
N LEU A 363 22.14 24.97 -4.66
CA LEU A 363 22.42 24.74 -6.08
C LEU A 363 21.69 25.74 -6.98
N LYS A 364 20.41 26.00 -6.72
CA LYS A 364 19.58 26.99 -7.42
C LYS A 364 20.16 28.40 -7.25
N ASN A 365 20.45 28.79 -6.00
CA ASN A 365 20.97 30.12 -5.66
C ASN A 365 22.37 30.38 -6.24
N SER A 366 23.18 29.35 -6.39
CA SER A 366 24.51 29.46 -7.01
C SER A 366 24.49 29.62 -8.53
N GLY A 367 23.33 29.46 -9.19
CA GLY A 367 23.18 29.46 -10.65
C GLY A 367 23.92 28.32 -11.37
N LYS A 368 24.27 27.26 -10.64
CA LYS A 368 25.08 26.13 -11.16
C LYS A 368 24.27 24.90 -11.59
N ARG A 369 22.95 25.00 -11.67
CA ARG A 369 22.12 23.86 -12.11
C ARG A 369 22.44 23.51 -13.58
N GLN A 370 23.14 22.39 -13.77
CA GLN A 370 23.61 21.94 -15.07
C GLN A 370 22.58 21.03 -15.79
N PHE A 371 21.71 20.37 -15.03
CA PHE A 371 20.75 19.39 -15.53
C PHE A 371 19.31 19.87 -15.27
N PRO A 372 18.77 20.80 -16.10
CA PRO A 372 17.43 21.35 -15.87
C PRO A 372 16.31 20.37 -16.22
N ASN A 373 16.62 19.32 -16.99
CA ASN A 373 15.69 18.27 -17.40
C ASN A 373 16.35 16.91 -17.43
N ILE A 374 15.51 15.87 -17.63
CA ILE A 374 15.94 14.48 -17.77
C ILE A 374 16.11 14.22 -19.27
N SER A 375 17.35 14.08 -19.73
CA SER A 375 17.70 14.03 -21.16
C SER A 375 17.05 12.86 -21.93
N GLY A 376 16.66 11.80 -21.22
CA GLY A 376 15.93 10.66 -21.78
C GLY A 376 14.42 10.88 -21.94
N ILE A 377 13.85 11.96 -21.40
CA ILE A 377 12.42 12.28 -21.53
C ILE A 377 12.27 13.42 -22.53
N LYS A 378 11.53 13.19 -23.63
CA LYS A 378 11.43 14.17 -24.70
C LYS A 378 10.02 14.25 -25.31
N PHE A 379 9.59 15.46 -25.62
CA PHE A 379 8.49 15.72 -26.54
C PHE A 379 9.03 15.69 -27.97
N VAL A 380 9.06 14.50 -28.58
CA VAL A 380 9.87 14.25 -29.78
C VAL A 380 9.31 14.90 -31.07
N ASN A 381 7.98 15.00 -31.19
CA ASN A 381 7.39 15.63 -32.36
C ASN A 381 6.95 17.07 -32.10
N LYS A 382 7.58 17.79 -31.18
CA LYS A 382 7.29 19.21 -30.96
C LYS A 382 7.63 20.05 -32.20
N TYR A 383 8.78 19.80 -32.84
CA TYR A 383 9.28 20.58 -33.97
C TYR A 383 9.53 19.77 -35.26
N GLU A 384 9.66 18.47 -35.18
CA GLU A 384 9.96 17.56 -36.28
C GLU A 384 9.02 16.36 -36.24
N ALA A 385 8.67 15.81 -37.41
CA ALA A 385 7.84 14.62 -37.51
C ALA A 385 8.58 13.39 -36.96
N VAL A 386 7.85 12.45 -36.33
CA VAL A 386 8.39 11.19 -35.83
C VAL A 386 7.57 10.01 -36.35
N THR A 387 8.22 8.89 -36.62
CA THR A 387 7.54 7.66 -37.03
C THR A 387 7.48 6.68 -35.86
N VAL A 388 6.26 6.21 -35.51
CA VAL A 388 6.00 5.20 -34.49
C VAL A 388 5.18 4.08 -35.15
N ASN A 389 5.62 2.83 -35.01
CA ASN A 389 4.98 1.67 -35.66
C ASN A 389 4.70 1.83 -37.15
N GLY A 390 5.60 2.53 -37.90
CA GLY A 390 5.46 2.77 -39.33
C GLY A 390 4.45 3.85 -39.70
N LYS A 391 3.81 4.51 -38.72
CA LYS A 391 2.95 5.68 -38.93
C LYS A 391 3.70 6.94 -38.54
N THR A 392 3.69 7.93 -39.48
CA THR A 392 4.31 9.23 -39.23
C THR A 392 3.34 10.15 -38.50
N TYR A 393 3.82 10.75 -37.42
CA TYR A 393 3.14 11.77 -36.65
C TYR A 393 3.85 13.10 -36.91
N GLU A 394 3.12 14.02 -37.48
CA GLU A 394 3.64 15.33 -37.91
C GLU A 394 4.04 16.18 -36.67
N ALA A 395 4.88 17.20 -36.93
CA ALA A 395 5.30 18.14 -35.90
C ALA A 395 4.10 18.94 -35.38
N CYS A 396 3.89 18.96 -34.04
CA CYS A 396 2.82 19.72 -33.40
C CYS A 396 3.03 21.23 -33.53
N GLY A 397 4.25 21.72 -33.43
CA GLY A 397 4.67 23.08 -33.70
C GLY A 397 3.73 24.17 -33.19
N THR A 398 3.09 24.89 -34.09
CA THR A 398 2.12 25.96 -33.80
C THR A 398 0.65 25.49 -33.92
N HIS A 399 0.41 24.19 -34.05
CA HIS A 399 -0.93 23.62 -34.29
C HIS A 399 -1.74 23.42 -33.02
N TYR A 400 -1.64 24.36 -32.07
CA TYR A 400 -2.39 24.36 -30.80
C TYR A 400 -3.59 25.30 -30.90
N ASN A 401 -4.71 24.86 -30.31
CA ASN A 401 -5.91 25.65 -30.12
C ASN A 401 -5.70 26.69 -29.00
N ALA A 402 -6.62 27.65 -28.89
CA ALA A 402 -6.54 28.67 -27.84
C ALA A 402 -6.68 28.13 -26.41
N ASP A 403 -7.26 26.94 -26.23
CA ASP A 403 -7.39 26.24 -24.96
C ASP A 403 -6.14 25.42 -24.56
N GLY A 404 -5.14 25.38 -25.45
CA GLY A 404 -3.90 24.64 -25.25
C GLY A 404 -3.94 23.18 -25.71
N SER A 405 -5.08 22.68 -26.24
CA SER A 405 -5.13 21.38 -26.91
C SER A 405 -4.42 21.46 -28.26
N VAL A 406 -3.86 20.32 -28.67
CA VAL A 406 -3.35 20.21 -30.03
C VAL A 406 -4.51 20.07 -31.06
N ASN A 407 -4.35 20.57 -32.27
CA ASN A 407 -5.36 20.38 -33.31
C ASN A 407 -5.57 18.88 -33.59
N LYS A 408 -6.81 18.45 -33.81
CA LYS A 408 -7.21 17.04 -33.94
C LYS A 408 -6.49 16.26 -35.05
N ASP A 409 -5.88 16.96 -36.00
CA ASP A 409 -5.07 16.34 -37.06
C ASP A 409 -3.66 15.94 -36.57
N TYR A 410 -3.29 16.30 -35.34
CA TYR A 410 -1.98 16.08 -34.74
C TYR A 410 -2.10 15.35 -33.40
N ASN A 411 -1.11 14.51 -33.09
CA ASN A 411 -0.97 13.87 -31.82
C ASN A 411 0.41 14.19 -31.23
N GLU A 412 0.47 14.48 -29.95
CA GLU A 412 1.72 14.68 -29.24
C GLU A 412 2.41 13.33 -29.00
N VAL A 413 3.73 13.26 -29.15
CA VAL A 413 4.52 12.04 -28.94
C VAL A 413 5.59 12.26 -27.88
N LEU A 414 5.47 11.54 -26.79
CA LEU A 414 6.48 11.43 -25.73
C LEU A 414 7.45 10.30 -26.06
N SER A 415 8.75 10.50 -25.86
CA SER A 415 9.68 9.38 -25.72
C SER A 415 10.32 9.35 -24.34
N ILE A 416 10.53 8.13 -23.82
CA ILE A 416 11.31 7.87 -22.61
C ILE A 416 12.40 6.85 -22.96
N THR A 417 13.66 7.25 -22.80
CA THR A 417 14.82 6.38 -23.06
C THR A 417 15.44 5.95 -21.74
N ILE A 418 15.62 4.66 -21.57
CA ILE A 418 16.30 4.07 -20.41
C ILE A 418 17.65 3.49 -20.82
N ASN A 419 18.59 3.43 -19.88
CA ASN A 419 19.79 2.64 -20.04
C ASN A 419 19.43 1.16 -19.94
N ASN A 420 20.02 0.33 -20.78
CA ASN A 420 19.74 -1.10 -20.82
C ASN A 420 18.30 -1.49 -21.21
N VAL A 421 17.94 -2.73 -20.94
CA VAL A 421 16.61 -3.31 -21.06
C VAL A 421 16.05 -3.51 -19.65
N ASP A 422 14.82 -3.06 -19.41
CA ASP A 422 14.10 -3.32 -18.18
C ASP A 422 12.64 -3.67 -18.49
N PRO A 423 12.24 -4.95 -18.39
CA PRO A 423 10.89 -5.39 -18.66
C PRO A 423 9.81 -4.75 -17.78
N LYS A 424 10.19 -4.30 -16.58
CA LYS A 424 9.30 -3.63 -15.64
C LYS A 424 9.07 -2.16 -15.97
N ALA A 425 9.98 -1.51 -16.71
CA ALA A 425 9.94 -0.08 -16.96
C ALA A 425 8.60 0.39 -17.56
N ILE A 426 8.02 -0.40 -18.47
CA ILE A 426 6.73 -0.06 -19.09
C ILE A 426 5.60 0.08 -18.05
N TRP A 427 5.61 -0.72 -17.00
CA TRP A 427 4.61 -0.64 -15.93
C TRP A 427 4.82 0.60 -15.06
N ASN A 428 6.06 1.04 -14.86
CA ASN A 428 6.36 2.30 -14.20
C ASN A 428 5.87 3.51 -15.03
N PHE A 429 5.77 3.37 -16.36
CA PHE A 429 5.27 4.40 -17.26
C PHE A 429 3.74 4.37 -17.44
N SER A 430 3.02 3.45 -16.79
CA SER A 430 1.55 3.35 -16.85
C SER A 430 0.81 4.14 -15.76
N PHE A 431 1.46 5.12 -15.16
CA PHE A 431 0.90 5.99 -14.12
C PHE A 431 -0.38 6.72 -14.54
N GLY A 432 -1.25 7.04 -13.57
CA GLY A 432 -2.41 7.91 -13.79
C GLY A 432 -1.99 9.35 -14.07
N VAL A 433 -2.62 10.01 -15.05
CA VAL A 433 -2.28 11.39 -15.40
C VAL A 433 -3.20 12.37 -14.68
N ALA A 434 -2.66 12.96 -13.63
CA ALA A 434 -3.32 13.98 -12.83
C ALA A 434 -3.14 15.39 -13.45
N PRO A 435 -4.15 16.27 -13.35
CA PRO A 435 -4.10 17.58 -13.99
C PRO A 435 -3.14 18.54 -13.28
N MET A 436 -2.21 19.13 -14.07
CA MET A 436 -1.29 20.16 -13.55
C MET A 436 -2.04 21.37 -12.98
N TYR A 437 -3.17 21.79 -13.59
CA TYR A 437 -3.93 22.94 -13.13
C TYR A 437 -4.46 22.80 -11.68
N TYR A 438 -4.59 21.58 -11.18
CA TYR A 438 -5.10 21.32 -9.83
C TYR A 438 -3.97 20.99 -8.85
N TYR A 439 -3.00 20.15 -9.25
CA TYR A 439 -1.95 19.68 -8.35
C TYR A 439 -0.71 20.59 -8.29
N SER A 440 -0.59 21.58 -9.18
CA SER A 440 0.42 22.64 -9.10
C SER A 440 -0.20 23.98 -8.64
N ASP A 441 0.56 25.05 -8.68
CA ASP A 441 0.11 26.41 -8.40
C ASP A 441 0.20 27.32 -9.65
N ALA A 442 -0.41 28.51 -9.55
CA ALA A 442 -0.50 29.42 -10.67
C ALA A 442 0.86 29.95 -11.16
N GLU A 443 1.87 30.02 -10.28
CA GLU A 443 3.22 30.49 -10.62
C GLU A 443 3.94 29.46 -11.49
N HIS A 444 3.98 28.20 -11.02
CA HIS A 444 4.65 27.11 -11.72
C HIS A 444 3.93 26.71 -13.02
N ILE A 445 2.59 26.76 -13.04
CA ILE A 445 1.80 26.54 -14.26
C ILE A 445 2.16 27.61 -15.32
N LYS A 446 2.27 28.88 -14.92
CA LYS A 446 2.63 29.98 -15.83
C LYS A 446 4.07 29.90 -16.32
N ALA A 447 4.96 29.38 -15.50
CA ALA A 447 6.39 29.24 -15.82
C ALA A 447 6.70 28.02 -16.71
N PHE A 448 5.73 27.14 -16.98
CA PHE A 448 5.93 25.91 -17.76
C PHE A 448 6.49 26.17 -19.16
N ASP A 449 7.57 25.49 -19.54
CA ASP A 449 8.28 25.77 -20.82
C ASP A 449 8.72 24.54 -21.66
N TYR A 450 8.45 23.31 -21.24
CA TYR A 450 8.90 22.03 -21.85
C TYR A 450 10.40 21.73 -21.79
N GLU A 451 11.25 22.63 -21.30
CA GLU A 451 12.70 22.48 -21.35
C GLU A 451 13.33 22.43 -19.93
N SER A 452 12.79 23.24 -19.02
CA SER A 452 13.37 23.41 -17.69
C SER A 452 12.35 23.57 -16.56
N ASN A 453 11.10 23.93 -16.89
CA ASN A 453 10.03 24.19 -15.93
C ASN A 453 8.82 23.32 -16.25
N PHE A 454 8.59 22.29 -15.47
CA PHE A 454 7.56 21.28 -15.71
C PHE A 454 6.35 21.40 -14.76
N GLY A 455 6.12 22.57 -14.19
CA GLY A 455 5.02 22.82 -13.26
C GLY A 455 5.33 22.38 -11.82
N VAL A 456 6.58 22.09 -11.51
CA VAL A 456 7.07 21.72 -10.18
C VAL A 456 8.21 22.62 -9.73
N GLU A 457 8.39 22.79 -8.44
CA GLU A 457 9.58 23.45 -7.89
C GLU A 457 10.63 22.37 -7.56
N TYR A 458 11.66 22.32 -8.41
CA TYR A 458 12.71 21.32 -8.34
C TYR A 458 13.41 21.29 -6.99
N GLY A 459 13.45 20.11 -6.35
CA GLY A 459 14.20 19.87 -5.13
C GLY A 459 13.66 20.61 -3.90
N ASN A 460 12.41 21.08 -3.92
CA ASN A 460 11.82 21.81 -2.80
C ASN A 460 10.73 20.96 -2.13
N SER A 461 11.02 20.39 -0.95
CA SER A 461 10.07 19.55 -0.22
C SER A 461 8.83 20.32 0.25
N GLU A 462 8.97 21.62 0.57
CA GLU A 462 7.84 22.45 0.99
C GLU A 462 6.82 22.66 -0.15
N PHE A 463 7.29 22.77 -1.40
CA PHE A 463 6.39 22.77 -2.55
C PHE A 463 5.57 21.50 -2.64
N TYR A 464 6.20 20.34 -2.43
CA TYR A 464 5.52 19.04 -2.47
C TYR A 464 4.53 18.89 -1.31
N GLU A 465 4.87 19.31 -0.11
CA GLU A 465 4.00 19.25 1.07
C GLU A 465 2.83 20.25 0.98
N ASN A 466 3.11 21.50 0.60
CA ASN A 466 2.15 22.59 0.69
C ASN A 466 1.38 22.88 -0.60
N VAL A 467 1.88 22.42 -1.76
CA VAL A 467 1.21 22.60 -3.06
C VAL A 467 0.69 21.29 -3.62
N VAL A 468 1.55 20.30 -3.86
CA VAL A 468 1.13 19.04 -4.50
C VAL A 468 0.29 18.19 -3.54
N ASN A 469 0.68 18.11 -2.28
CA ASN A 469 0.02 17.33 -1.22
C ASN A 469 -0.67 18.20 -0.16
N SER A 470 -1.15 19.37 -0.54
CA SER A 470 -1.89 20.25 0.38
C SER A 470 -3.20 19.60 0.87
N PRO A 471 -3.68 19.95 2.07
CA PRO A 471 -4.86 19.31 2.69
C PRO A 471 -6.14 19.32 1.85
N ASP A 472 -6.35 20.34 1.02
CA ASP A 472 -7.47 20.43 0.09
C ASP A 472 -7.33 19.48 -1.10
N LYS A 473 -6.11 19.14 -1.53
CA LYS A 473 -5.82 18.19 -2.62
C LYS A 473 -5.71 16.74 -2.15
N VAL A 474 -5.37 16.54 -0.88
CA VAL A 474 -5.35 15.21 -0.26
C VAL A 474 -6.75 14.59 -0.23
N GLY A 475 -7.78 15.39 0.09
CA GLY A 475 -9.11 14.89 0.37
C GLY A 475 -10.07 14.78 -0.83
N VAL A 476 -9.68 15.27 -2.03
CA VAL A 476 -10.54 15.28 -3.23
C VAL A 476 -9.73 14.97 -4.47
N PRO A 477 -9.92 13.80 -5.10
CA PRO A 477 -9.22 13.45 -6.33
C PRO A 477 -9.83 14.16 -7.55
N VAL A 478 -8.98 14.66 -8.44
CA VAL A 478 -9.39 15.32 -9.70
C VAL A 478 -8.64 14.71 -10.87
N GLY A 479 -9.35 14.40 -11.97
CA GLY A 479 -8.75 13.79 -13.15
C GLY A 479 -9.68 13.73 -14.36
N ALA A 480 -9.41 12.80 -15.28
CA ALA A 480 -10.14 12.57 -16.52
C ALA A 480 -10.92 11.24 -16.54
N GLY A 481 -11.08 10.60 -15.40
CA GLY A 481 -11.73 9.29 -15.25
C GLY A 481 -13.24 9.29 -15.48
N PRO A 482 -13.88 8.12 -15.38
CA PRO A 482 -15.31 7.96 -15.67
C PRO A 482 -16.24 8.68 -14.66
N TYR A 483 -15.73 8.97 -13.48
CA TYR A 483 -16.49 9.65 -12.42
C TYR A 483 -15.75 10.88 -11.89
N VAL A 484 -16.49 11.81 -11.32
CA VAL A 484 -16.01 13.05 -10.71
C VAL A 484 -16.41 13.06 -9.24
N ALA A 485 -15.54 13.54 -8.37
CA ALA A 485 -15.87 13.76 -6.96
C ALA A 485 -17.10 14.70 -6.83
N ALA A 486 -18.05 14.31 -6.00
CA ALA A 486 -19.30 15.04 -5.80
C ALA A 486 -19.65 15.18 -4.30
N ASN A 487 -20.62 16.02 -3.99
CA ASN A 487 -21.23 16.07 -2.67
C ASN A 487 -22.46 15.14 -2.57
N SER A 488 -23.06 15.05 -1.41
CA SER A 488 -24.22 14.17 -1.14
C SER A 488 -25.44 14.42 -2.03
N ASN A 489 -25.55 15.62 -2.61
CA ASN A 489 -26.63 16.00 -3.53
C ASN A 489 -26.27 15.77 -5.01
N GLY A 490 -25.07 15.24 -5.31
CA GLY A 490 -24.56 15.00 -6.64
C GLY A 490 -23.93 16.23 -7.30
N GLY A 491 -23.73 17.34 -6.57
CA GLY A 491 -23.06 18.53 -7.11
C GLY A 491 -21.55 18.33 -7.14
N THR A 492 -20.91 18.73 -8.24
CA THR A 492 -19.46 18.60 -8.50
C THR A 492 -18.69 19.92 -8.34
N GLU A 493 -19.37 21.01 -8.07
CA GLU A 493 -18.77 22.33 -7.85
C GLU A 493 -18.42 22.54 -6.37
N ASN A 494 -17.23 23.10 -6.11
CA ASN A 494 -16.75 23.45 -4.77
C ASN A 494 -16.78 22.26 -3.78
N VAL A 495 -16.45 21.07 -4.28
CA VAL A 495 -16.39 19.86 -3.46
C VAL A 495 -15.18 19.96 -2.53
N THR A 496 -15.42 19.80 -1.23
CA THR A 496 -14.40 19.74 -0.19
C THR A 496 -14.24 18.32 0.32
N SER A 497 -13.15 17.99 1.01
CA SER A 497 -12.93 16.68 1.63
C SER A 497 -14.15 16.25 2.47
N GLY A 498 -14.68 17.12 3.34
CA GLY A 498 -15.82 16.80 4.18
C GLY A 498 -17.16 16.69 3.43
N SER A 499 -17.31 17.25 2.21
CA SER A 499 -18.49 17.06 1.37
C SER A 499 -18.37 15.87 0.43
N PHE A 500 -17.15 15.51 0.01
CA PHE A 500 -16.86 14.33 -0.78
C PHE A 500 -16.99 13.04 0.03
N ARG A 501 -16.39 13.02 1.24
CA ARG A 501 -16.54 11.95 2.23
C ARG A 501 -17.36 12.48 3.40
N ASN A 502 -18.61 12.02 3.53
CA ASN A 502 -19.51 12.44 4.61
C ASN A 502 -20.29 11.24 5.15
N ASN A 503 -20.35 11.07 6.48
CA ASN A 503 -21.06 9.97 7.16
C ASN A 503 -20.71 8.57 6.61
N ASN A 504 -19.43 8.29 6.43
CA ASN A 504 -18.93 7.03 5.87
C ASN A 504 -19.42 6.74 4.44
N VAL A 505 -19.78 7.79 3.68
CA VAL A 505 -20.13 7.69 2.27
C VAL A 505 -19.23 8.60 1.45
N ILE A 506 -18.71 8.09 0.33
CA ILE A 506 -17.96 8.82 -0.67
C ILE A 506 -18.85 8.96 -1.90
N TYR A 507 -18.95 10.18 -2.44
CA TYR A 507 -19.93 10.54 -3.45
C TYR A 507 -19.29 10.87 -4.79
N TYR A 508 -19.88 10.32 -5.86
CA TYR A 508 -19.46 10.63 -7.22
C TYR A 508 -20.65 10.94 -8.12
N GLU A 509 -20.38 11.74 -9.14
CA GLU A 509 -21.22 11.89 -10.31
C GLU A 509 -20.45 11.46 -11.55
N ARG A 510 -21.12 10.90 -12.57
CA ARG A 510 -20.46 10.49 -13.82
C ARG A 510 -19.80 11.68 -14.50
N ASN A 511 -18.68 11.44 -15.12
CA ASN A 511 -18.00 12.42 -15.98
C ASN A 511 -18.61 12.40 -17.37
N ASP A 512 -19.42 13.40 -17.70
CA ASP A 512 -20.04 13.52 -19.03
C ASP A 512 -19.01 13.79 -20.14
N LYS A 513 -17.74 14.07 -19.80
CA LYS A 513 -16.60 14.29 -20.69
C LYS A 513 -15.63 13.11 -20.75
N PHE A 514 -16.00 11.96 -20.16
CA PHE A 514 -15.15 10.79 -20.18
C PHE A 514 -14.89 10.33 -21.61
N LEU A 515 -13.64 10.06 -21.95
CA LEU A 515 -13.16 9.83 -23.32
C LEU A 515 -13.87 8.69 -24.09
N LEU A 516 -14.30 7.63 -23.40
CA LEU A 516 -15.02 6.51 -24.03
C LEU A 516 -16.51 6.76 -24.17
N GLY A 517 -17.03 7.84 -23.60
CA GLY A 517 -18.43 8.19 -23.59
C GLY A 517 -18.99 8.27 -22.17
N LYS A 518 -20.18 8.79 -22.07
CA LYS A 518 -20.88 9.11 -20.84
C LYS A 518 -21.22 7.83 -20.06
N PRO A 519 -20.71 7.59 -18.82
CA PRO A 519 -21.05 6.43 -18.03
C PRO A 519 -22.58 6.20 -17.89
N LEU A 520 -23.00 4.96 -17.86
CA LEU A 520 -24.44 4.63 -17.82
C LEU A 520 -25.09 5.16 -16.54
N ILE A 521 -24.56 4.80 -15.38
CA ILE A 521 -25.10 5.22 -14.09
C ILE A 521 -24.56 6.59 -13.72
N LYS A 522 -25.49 7.52 -13.37
CA LYS A 522 -25.12 8.92 -13.07
C LYS A 522 -24.47 9.06 -11.71
N TYR A 523 -25.00 8.45 -10.66
CA TYR A 523 -24.52 8.63 -9.30
C TYR A 523 -23.90 7.33 -8.78
N LEU A 524 -22.66 7.40 -8.31
CA LEU A 524 -21.97 6.31 -7.67
C LEU A 524 -21.60 6.69 -6.24
N ARG A 525 -21.68 5.73 -5.32
CA ARG A 525 -21.34 5.93 -3.92
C ARG A 525 -20.51 4.75 -3.42
N TYR A 526 -19.47 5.05 -2.64
CA TYR A 526 -18.86 4.07 -1.77
C TYR A 526 -19.44 4.24 -0.36
N GLN A 527 -20.02 3.19 0.19
CA GLN A 527 -20.39 3.08 1.58
C GLN A 527 -19.29 2.36 2.32
N ILE A 528 -18.63 3.04 3.24
CA ILE A 528 -17.59 2.43 4.08
C ILE A 528 -18.27 1.54 5.11
N VAL A 529 -17.93 0.25 5.12
CA VAL A 529 -18.48 -0.75 6.03
C VAL A 529 -17.43 -1.78 6.41
N PRO A 530 -17.44 -2.28 7.66
CA PRO A 530 -16.59 -3.39 8.05
C PRO A 530 -16.86 -4.63 7.20
N THR A 531 -15.83 -5.40 6.89
CA THR A 531 -15.91 -6.59 6.02
C THR A 531 -16.93 -7.61 6.52
N SER A 532 -17.04 -7.81 7.84
CA SER A 532 -18.01 -8.72 8.47
C SER A 532 -19.47 -8.35 8.21
N ARG A 533 -19.76 -7.09 7.87
CA ARG A 533 -21.12 -6.61 7.63
C ARG A 533 -21.50 -6.50 6.16
N MET A 534 -20.60 -6.81 5.27
CA MET A 534 -20.80 -6.61 3.82
C MET A 534 -21.99 -7.39 3.28
N VAL A 535 -22.23 -8.63 3.74
CA VAL A 535 -23.41 -9.42 3.33
C VAL A 535 -24.70 -8.85 3.93
N ASP A 536 -24.67 -8.38 5.16
CA ASP A 536 -25.84 -7.80 5.83
C ASP A 536 -26.29 -6.50 5.14
N VAL A 537 -25.37 -5.61 4.80
CA VAL A 537 -25.70 -4.35 4.12
C VAL A 537 -26.21 -4.57 2.70
N LEU A 538 -25.72 -5.62 2.00
CA LEU A 538 -26.27 -6.05 0.71
C LEU A 538 -27.69 -6.61 0.86
N THR A 539 -27.92 -7.47 1.84
CA THR A 539 -29.21 -8.13 2.08
C THR A 539 -30.28 -7.12 2.50
N THR A 540 -29.91 -6.11 3.27
CA THR A 540 -30.82 -5.02 3.67
C THR A 540 -31.02 -3.98 2.57
N GLY A 541 -30.29 -4.05 1.46
CA GLY A 541 -30.34 -3.11 0.35
C GLY A 541 -29.68 -1.75 0.65
N ALA A 542 -28.82 -1.69 1.67
CA ALA A 542 -28.02 -0.50 1.95
C ALA A 542 -26.90 -0.31 0.92
N VAL A 543 -26.39 -1.41 0.36
CA VAL A 543 -25.49 -1.42 -0.80
C VAL A 543 -26.05 -2.32 -1.91
N ASP A 544 -25.59 -2.12 -3.12
CA ASP A 544 -25.97 -2.88 -4.31
C ASP A 544 -24.91 -3.89 -4.73
N PHE A 545 -23.68 -3.65 -4.33
CA PHE A 545 -22.51 -4.44 -4.67
C PHE A 545 -21.51 -4.43 -3.50
N THR A 546 -20.89 -5.58 -3.26
CA THR A 546 -19.92 -5.74 -2.15
C THR A 546 -18.91 -6.84 -2.47
N GLN A 547 -17.78 -6.81 -1.76
CA GLN A 547 -16.69 -7.79 -1.83
C GLN A 547 -16.44 -8.41 -0.45
N PRO A 548 -17.33 -9.30 0.03
CA PRO A 548 -17.14 -9.96 1.32
C PRO A 548 -15.99 -10.97 1.25
N ASN A 549 -15.49 -11.39 2.41
CA ASN A 549 -14.48 -12.43 2.49
C ASN A 549 -14.97 -13.74 1.88
N CYS A 550 -14.15 -14.40 1.07
CA CYS A 550 -14.50 -15.62 0.32
C CYS A 550 -14.44 -16.89 1.20
N LYS A 551 -15.07 -16.86 2.38
CA LYS A 551 -15.16 -18.01 3.28
C LYS A 551 -16.29 -18.94 2.89
N PRO A 552 -16.19 -20.27 3.14
CA PRO A 552 -17.23 -21.24 2.81
C PRO A 552 -18.61 -20.92 3.38
N GLU A 553 -18.67 -20.37 4.60
CA GLU A 553 -19.93 -19.96 5.22
C GLU A 553 -20.56 -18.76 4.51
N ILE A 554 -19.74 -17.80 4.07
CA ILE A 554 -20.22 -16.63 3.32
C ILE A 554 -20.73 -17.05 1.93
N VAL A 555 -19.97 -17.91 1.23
CA VAL A 555 -20.39 -18.46 -0.07
C VAL A 555 -21.72 -19.22 0.07
N ARG A 556 -21.86 -20.06 1.10
CA ARG A 556 -23.13 -20.76 1.38
C ARG A 556 -24.26 -19.79 1.71
N GLN A 557 -24.00 -18.75 2.50
CA GLN A 557 -24.98 -17.71 2.82
C GLN A 557 -25.49 -17.02 1.56
N LEU A 558 -24.59 -16.57 0.68
CA LEU A 558 -24.94 -15.92 -0.59
C LEU A 558 -25.72 -16.86 -1.53
N ASN A 559 -25.33 -18.12 -1.62
CA ASN A 559 -26.05 -19.12 -2.39
C ASN A 559 -27.51 -19.28 -1.90
N ASN A 560 -27.75 -19.29 -0.59
CA ASN A 560 -29.08 -19.32 0.01
C ASN A 560 -29.91 -18.06 -0.28
N LEU A 561 -29.24 -16.91 -0.47
CA LEU A 561 -29.88 -15.62 -0.79
C LEU A 561 -30.17 -15.46 -2.30
N SER A 562 -29.73 -16.39 -3.15
CA SER A 562 -29.91 -16.30 -4.60
C SER A 562 -31.38 -16.22 -5.03
N SER A 563 -32.28 -16.90 -4.31
CA SER A 563 -33.73 -16.83 -4.54
C SER A 563 -34.35 -15.49 -4.15
N GLN A 564 -33.66 -14.70 -3.35
CA GLN A 564 -34.06 -13.35 -2.93
C GLN A 564 -33.48 -12.25 -3.84
N GLY A 565 -32.80 -12.62 -4.92
CA GLY A 565 -32.26 -11.67 -5.89
C GLY A 565 -30.81 -11.26 -5.63
N ILE A 566 -30.09 -11.98 -4.78
CA ILE A 566 -28.64 -11.79 -4.61
C ILE A 566 -27.87 -12.68 -5.59
N GLY A 567 -26.97 -12.10 -6.37
CA GLY A 567 -25.99 -12.81 -7.20
C GLY A 567 -24.63 -12.81 -6.52
N SER A 568 -23.82 -13.82 -6.84
CA SER A 568 -22.41 -13.85 -6.43
C SER A 568 -21.54 -14.58 -7.45
N THR A 569 -20.27 -14.19 -7.51
CA THR A 569 -19.22 -14.85 -8.31
C THR A 569 -17.87 -14.64 -7.65
N SER A 570 -16.95 -15.56 -7.85
CA SER A 570 -15.56 -15.41 -7.39
C SER A 570 -14.59 -15.30 -8.56
N ILE A 571 -13.46 -14.64 -8.31
CA ILE A 571 -12.37 -14.47 -9.26
C ILE A 571 -11.08 -14.64 -8.46
N GLU A 572 -10.13 -15.46 -8.95
CA GLU A 572 -8.84 -15.65 -8.29
C GLU A 572 -8.12 -14.29 -8.13
N THR A 573 -7.64 -13.97 -6.91
CA THR A 573 -6.87 -12.74 -6.65
C THR A 573 -5.45 -12.86 -7.22
N ALA A 574 -4.76 -11.74 -7.41
CA ALA A 574 -3.34 -11.74 -7.78
C ALA A 574 -2.42 -11.93 -6.56
N GLY A 575 -2.89 -11.63 -5.35
CA GLY A 575 -2.12 -11.72 -4.11
C GLY A 575 -2.07 -13.13 -3.53
N TYR A 576 -1.10 -13.38 -2.64
CA TYR A 576 -0.99 -14.65 -1.90
C TYR A 576 -0.57 -14.42 -0.46
N GLY A 577 -1.04 -15.31 0.45
CA GLY A 577 -0.68 -15.32 1.85
C GLY A 577 0.66 -16.02 2.09
N TYR A 578 1.39 -15.57 3.10
CA TYR A 578 2.68 -16.16 3.49
C TYR A 578 2.92 -16.05 4.99
N ILE A 579 3.87 -16.86 5.47
CA ILE A 579 4.46 -16.74 6.80
C ILE A 579 5.91 -16.31 6.61
N GLY A 580 6.29 -15.20 7.24
CA GLY A 580 7.63 -14.63 7.16
C GLY A 580 8.45 -14.91 8.42
N ILE A 581 9.77 -15.04 8.28
CA ILE A 581 10.73 -15.23 9.38
C ILE A 581 11.90 -14.25 9.20
N ASN A 582 12.18 -13.47 10.24
CA ASN A 582 13.29 -12.53 10.25
C ASN A 582 14.61 -13.25 10.57
N ALA A 583 15.50 -13.37 9.59
CA ALA A 583 16.78 -14.05 9.76
C ALA A 583 17.71 -13.36 10.78
N ALA A 584 17.55 -12.04 11.03
CA ALA A 584 18.30 -11.36 12.09
C ALA A 584 17.89 -11.81 13.49
N LYS A 585 16.60 -12.20 13.66
CA LYS A 585 16.02 -12.66 14.94
C LYS A 585 16.02 -14.18 15.07
N VAL A 586 16.07 -14.91 13.96
CA VAL A 586 16.22 -16.36 13.89
C VAL A 586 17.44 -16.68 13.00
N PRO A 587 18.68 -16.49 13.52
CA PRO A 587 19.89 -16.48 12.68
C PRO A 587 20.20 -17.82 12.00
N SER A 588 19.93 -18.93 12.67
CA SER A 588 20.19 -20.25 12.11
C SER A 588 19.19 -20.61 11.02
N VAL A 589 19.66 -20.84 9.80
CA VAL A 589 18.81 -21.30 8.69
C VAL A 589 18.12 -22.63 9.01
N ASN A 590 18.79 -23.54 9.72
CA ASN A 590 18.19 -24.80 10.14
C ASN A 590 17.05 -24.61 11.13
N VAL A 591 17.15 -23.62 12.02
CA VAL A 591 16.04 -23.28 12.93
C VAL A 591 14.87 -22.69 12.15
N ARG A 592 15.11 -21.83 11.14
CA ARG A 592 14.05 -21.32 10.26
C ARG A 592 13.37 -22.46 9.49
N ARG A 593 14.16 -23.39 8.93
CA ARG A 593 13.64 -24.61 8.27
C ARG A 593 12.83 -25.47 9.22
N ALA A 594 13.31 -25.65 10.46
CA ALA A 594 12.60 -26.38 11.50
C ALA A 594 11.21 -25.78 11.77
N ILE A 595 11.13 -24.45 11.84
CA ILE A 595 9.85 -23.74 12.00
C ILE A 595 8.94 -24.01 10.79
N MET A 596 9.47 -23.95 9.56
CA MET A 596 8.69 -24.18 8.34
C MET A 596 8.14 -25.60 8.24
N HIS A 597 8.90 -26.61 8.65
CA HIS A 597 8.45 -28.01 8.67
C HIS A 597 7.33 -28.26 9.71
N ALA A 598 7.22 -27.42 10.73
CA ALA A 598 6.15 -27.55 11.73
C ALA A 598 4.84 -26.90 11.28
N ILE A 599 4.82 -26.13 10.18
CA ILE A 599 3.67 -25.40 9.71
C ILE A 599 2.93 -26.18 8.61
N ASP A 600 1.66 -26.54 8.86
CA ASP A 600 0.77 -27.09 7.83
C ASP A 600 0.11 -25.96 7.04
N ILE A 601 0.62 -25.67 5.83
CA ILE A 601 0.02 -24.66 4.96
C ILE A 601 -1.40 -25.03 4.51
N GLN A 602 -1.76 -26.33 4.55
CA GLN A 602 -3.09 -26.77 4.16
C GLN A 602 -4.19 -26.24 5.11
N GLU A 603 -3.85 -25.94 6.36
CA GLU A 603 -4.80 -25.31 7.28
C GLU A 603 -5.19 -23.91 6.81
N THR A 604 -4.26 -23.16 6.23
CA THR A 604 -4.54 -21.83 5.68
C THR A 604 -5.45 -21.91 4.45
N VAL A 605 -5.28 -22.91 3.61
CA VAL A 605 -6.16 -23.19 2.46
C VAL A 605 -7.55 -23.60 2.93
N THR A 606 -7.61 -24.49 3.93
CA THR A 606 -8.87 -25.02 4.48
C THR A 606 -9.74 -23.91 5.09
N TYR A 607 -9.13 -22.85 5.60
CA TYR A 607 -9.86 -21.67 6.08
C TYR A 607 -10.77 -21.06 5.02
N TYR A 608 -10.37 -21.08 3.75
CA TYR A 608 -11.15 -20.59 2.61
C TYR A 608 -11.93 -21.71 1.88
N GLY A 609 -11.67 -23.00 2.19
CA GLY A 609 -12.27 -24.15 1.52
C GLY A 609 -11.93 -24.19 0.03
N ASP A 610 -12.97 -24.39 -0.81
CA ASP A 610 -12.78 -24.45 -2.28
C ASP A 610 -12.42 -23.11 -2.93
N SER A 611 -12.37 -22.01 -2.14
CA SER A 611 -12.07 -20.66 -2.62
C SER A 611 -10.60 -20.26 -2.40
N ALA A 612 -9.72 -21.22 -2.20
CA ALA A 612 -8.27 -20.98 -2.15
C ALA A 612 -7.50 -22.20 -2.67
N SER A 613 -6.29 -21.91 -3.11
CA SER A 613 -5.34 -22.93 -3.59
C SER A 613 -4.01 -22.76 -2.87
N PRO A 614 -3.26 -23.85 -2.61
CA PRO A 614 -1.95 -23.76 -1.99
C PRO A 614 -0.94 -23.09 -2.92
N VAL A 615 -0.01 -22.33 -2.35
CA VAL A 615 1.11 -21.70 -3.04
C VAL A 615 2.41 -22.31 -2.53
N TYR A 616 3.26 -22.76 -3.44
CA TYR A 616 4.47 -23.52 -3.11
C TYR A 616 5.77 -22.76 -3.38
N ARG A 617 5.69 -21.59 -4.01
CA ARG A 617 6.81 -20.67 -4.25
C ARG A 617 6.37 -19.23 -4.03
N SER A 618 7.27 -18.39 -3.64
CA SER A 618 7.05 -16.98 -3.25
C SER A 618 6.70 -16.09 -4.46
N MET A 619 5.62 -16.47 -5.16
CA MET A 619 5.07 -15.76 -6.32
C MET A 619 3.59 -16.10 -6.48
N SER A 620 2.79 -15.16 -6.99
CA SER A 620 1.39 -15.41 -7.33
C SER A 620 1.23 -16.55 -8.34
N ARG A 621 0.27 -17.45 -8.13
CA ARG A 621 -0.09 -18.52 -9.08
C ARG A 621 -0.61 -17.97 -10.41
N SER A 622 -1.18 -16.75 -10.39
CA SER A 622 -1.66 -16.04 -11.58
C SER A 622 -0.52 -15.48 -12.43
N SER A 623 0.70 -15.38 -11.89
CA SER A 623 1.86 -14.92 -12.64
C SER A 623 2.25 -15.91 -13.75
N TRP A 624 2.57 -15.36 -14.92
CA TRP A 624 3.09 -16.14 -16.04
C TRP A 624 4.42 -16.86 -15.69
N ALA A 625 5.18 -16.33 -14.72
CA ALA A 625 6.46 -16.92 -14.30
C ALA A 625 6.34 -17.95 -13.17
N TYR A 626 5.14 -18.12 -12.58
CA TYR A 626 4.94 -19.11 -11.51
C TYR A 626 5.25 -20.54 -11.99
N PRO A 627 6.07 -21.33 -11.27
CA PRO A 627 6.39 -22.70 -11.62
C PRO A 627 5.22 -23.62 -11.24
N LYS A 628 4.28 -23.85 -12.17
CA LYS A 628 3.01 -24.57 -11.93
C LYS A 628 3.19 -26.01 -11.46
N GLU A 629 4.32 -26.64 -11.75
CA GLU A 629 4.65 -28.01 -11.36
C GLU A 629 5.36 -28.09 -10.00
N ALA A 630 5.63 -26.95 -9.34
CA ALA A 630 6.25 -26.95 -8.02
C ALA A 630 5.35 -27.64 -6.99
N GLY A 631 5.96 -28.49 -6.17
CA GLY A 631 5.35 -29.07 -4.98
C GLY A 631 5.81 -28.40 -3.70
N LEU A 632 5.41 -28.95 -2.56
CA LEU A 632 5.92 -28.53 -1.24
C LEU A 632 7.44 -28.52 -1.23
N TYR A 633 8.01 -27.44 -0.67
CA TYR A 633 9.46 -27.33 -0.45
C TYR A 633 9.83 -27.84 0.95
N TYR A 634 9.00 -27.53 1.92
CA TYR A 634 9.09 -28.00 3.30
C TYR A 634 7.89 -28.91 3.58
N ASP A 635 8.13 -30.21 3.64
CA ASP A 635 7.09 -31.18 3.98
C ASP A 635 6.67 -30.97 5.45
N TYR A 636 5.37 -30.85 5.67
CA TYR A 636 4.83 -30.74 7.03
C TYR A 636 5.08 -32.01 7.84
N ASP A 637 5.68 -31.86 9.00
CA ASP A 637 5.92 -32.93 9.96
C ASP A 637 5.17 -32.74 11.27
N SER A 638 3.99 -33.33 11.36
CA SER A 638 3.16 -33.27 12.58
C SER A 638 3.80 -33.95 13.78
N THR A 639 4.86 -34.73 13.59
CA THR A 639 5.58 -35.39 14.70
C THR A 639 6.65 -34.49 15.32
N GLY A 640 7.04 -33.38 14.67
CA GLY A 640 8.09 -32.48 15.09
C GLY A 640 9.51 -33.04 15.04
N LYS A 641 9.66 -34.28 14.59
CA LYS A 641 10.95 -34.98 14.54
C LYS A 641 11.94 -34.28 13.60
N THR A 642 11.49 -33.89 12.42
CA THR A 642 12.30 -33.17 11.44
C THR A 642 12.80 -31.83 12.02
N SER A 643 11.92 -31.11 12.73
CA SER A 643 12.28 -29.85 13.40
C SER A 643 13.33 -30.05 14.48
N GLU A 644 13.19 -31.08 15.31
CA GLU A 644 14.18 -31.41 16.35
C GLU A 644 15.52 -31.83 15.75
N ASP A 645 15.51 -32.67 14.70
CA ASP A 645 16.76 -33.13 14.04
C ASP A 645 17.53 -31.95 13.41
N LEU A 646 16.86 -31.03 12.74
CA LEU A 646 17.47 -29.83 12.17
C LEU A 646 18.12 -28.92 13.24
N VAL A 647 17.50 -28.82 14.40
CA VAL A 647 18.05 -28.06 15.52
C VAL A 647 19.28 -28.73 16.12
N ILE A 648 19.26 -30.05 16.26
CA ILE A 648 20.40 -30.83 16.74
C ILE A 648 21.57 -30.76 15.74
N ASP A 649 21.29 -30.88 14.43
CA ASP A 649 22.28 -30.75 13.36
C ASP A 649 22.92 -29.34 13.31
N ALA A 650 22.18 -28.31 13.72
CA ALA A 650 22.69 -26.95 13.88
C ALA A 650 23.54 -26.76 15.17
N GLY A 651 23.72 -27.81 15.98
CA GLY A 651 24.58 -27.80 17.17
C GLY A 651 23.90 -27.30 18.43
N TYR A 652 22.57 -27.15 18.45
CA TYR A 652 21.84 -26.77 19.65
C TYR A 652 21.74 -27.95 20.62
N THR A 653 21.76 -27.65 21.93
CA THR A 653 21.64 -28.63 23.01
C THR A 653 20.54 -28.23 23.97
N LYS A 654 19.83 -29.20 24.55
CA LYS A 654 18.77 -28.92 25.54
C LYS A 654 19.34 -28.36 26.84
N GLY A 655 18.84 -27.20 27.26
CA GLY A 655 19.09 -26.62 28.57
C GLY A 655 18.40 -27.37 29.69
N GLY A 656 18.65 -26.95 30.94
CA GLY A 656 18.04 -27.55 32.16
C GLY A 656 16.52 -27.35 32.25
N ASP A 657 15.98 -26.42 31.48
CA ASP A 657 14.55 -26.12 31.31
C ASP A 657 13.90 -26.88 30.13
N GLY A 658 14.69 -27.72 29.43
CA GLY A 658 14.21 -28.49 28.29
C GLY A 658 14.21 -27.73 26.96
N ILE A 659 14.57 -26.44 26.95
CA ILE A 659 14.63 -25.62 25.73
C ILE A 659 16.02 -25.78 25.08
N TYR A 660 16.05 -25.92 23.75
CA TYR A 660 17.29 -25.94 22.99
C TYR A 660 17.96 -24.56 23.00
N GLN A 661 19.28 -24.57 23.14
CA GLN A 661 20.10 -23.36 23.16
C GLN A 661 21.48 -23.60 22.50
N LEU A 662 22.04 -22.54 21.94
CA LEU A 662 23.37 -22.48 21.38
C LEU A 662 24.08 -21.22 21.89
N ASN A 663 25.23 -21.37 22.56
CA ASN A 663 25.99 -20.26 23.16
C ASN A 663 25.20 -19.39 24.15
N GLY A 664 24.14 -19.93 24.77
CA GLY A 664 23.25 -19.23 25.67
C GLY A 664 21.98 -18.67 25.04
N ASP A 665 21.92 -18.58 23.72
CA ASP A 665 20.75 -18.16 23.00
C ASP A 665 19.75 -19.31 22.89
N LYS A 666 18.60 -19.15 23.50
CA LYS A 666 17.51 -20.14 23.53
C LYS A 666 16.61 -20.00 22.32
N LEU A 667 15.96 -21.10 21.92
CA LEU A 667 14.91 -21.11 20.92
C LEU A 667 13.58 -20.60 21.49
N GLU A 668 13.54 -19.33 21.81
CA GLU A 668 12.34 -18.62 22.33
C GLU A 668 11.90 -17.57 21.31
N TYR A 669 10.70 -17.75 20.70
CA TYR A 669 10.22 -16.89 19.62
C TYR A 669 8.75 -16.54 19.78
N THR A 670 8.37 -15.40 19.20
CA THR A 670 6.98 -14.97 19.09
C THR A 670 6.51 -15.12 17.64
N PHE A 671 5.37 -15.78 17.47
CA PHE A 671 4.64 -15.86 16.20
C PHE A 671 3.49 -14.85 16.24
N THR A 672 3.42 -13.95 15.28
CA THR A 672 2.51 -12.80 15.32
C THR A 672 1.53 -12.83 14.17
N ILE A 673 0.25 -12.66 14.49
CA ILE A 673 -0.79 -12.36 13.49
C ILE A 673 -1.32 -10.94 13.69
N ALA A 674 -1.87 -10.34 12.63
CA ALA A 674 -2.64 -9.11 12.71
C ALA A 674 -4.14 -9.44 12.75
N GLY A 675 -4.91 -8.79 13.65
CA GLY A 675 -6.36 -8.99 13.74
C GLY A 675 -6.79 -10.14 14.64
N ALA A 676 -8.07 -10.52 14.54
CA ALA A 676 -8.69 -11.47 15.48
C ALA A 676 -8.23 -12.92 15.23
N GLU A 677 -7.90 -13.63 16.28
CA GLU A 677 -7.48 -15.04 16.27
C GLU A 677 -8.48 -15.95 15.53
N THR A 678 -9.77 -15.73 15.75
CA THR A 678 -10.84 -16.55 15.17
C THR A 678 -11.13 -16.23 13.71
N ASP A 679 -10.57 -15.17 13.20
CA ASP A 679 -10.81 -14.67 11.83
C ASP A 679 -9.52 -14.44 11.03
N HIS A 680 -8.46 -15.16 11.36
CA HIS A 680 -7.18 -15.07 10.67
C HIS A 680 -6.80 -16.41 10.01
N PRO A 681 -6.53 -16.46 8.69
CA PRO A 681 -6.29 -17.72 7.96
C PRO A 681 -5.09 -18.51 8.47
N ALA A 682 -4.05 -17.86 8.99
CA ALA A 682 -2.85 -18.51 9.47
C ALA A 682 -2.86 -18.81 10.99
N TYR A 683 -3.87 -18.40 11.75
CA TYR A 683 -3.84 -18.55 13.21
C TYR A 683 -3.71 -20.00 13.66
N ASN A 684 -4.56 -20.89 13.13
CA ASN A 684 -4.52 -22.29 13.52
C ASN A 684 -3.20 -22.96 13.11
N ALA A 685 -2.72 -22.69 11.90
CA ALA A 685 -1.44 -23.23 11.41
C ALA A 685 -0.25 -22.80 12.31
N LEU A 686 -0.21 -21.54 12.72
CA LEU A 686 0.81 -21.05 13.66
C LEU A 686 0.63 -21.59 15.07
N LEU A 687 -0.62 -21.75 15.53
CA LEU A 687 -0.92 -22.32 16.85
C LEU A 687 -0.44 -23.77 16.93
N HIS A 688 -0.85 -24.63 15.98
CA HIS A 688 -0.44 -26.03 15.96
C HIS A 688 1.07 -26.19 15.75
N ALA A 689 1.69 -25.37 14.89
CA ALA A 689 3.14 -25.33 14.77
C ALA A 689 3.82 -24.98 16.11
N SER A 690 3.26 -24.04 16.88
CA SER A 690 3.79 -23.67 18.19
C SER A 690 3.68 -24.82 19.21
N GLU A 691 2.59 -25.58 19.16
CA GLU A 691 2.41 -26.77 20.02
C GLU A 691 3.45 -27.84 19.71
N ILE A 692 3.62 -28.21 18.41
CA ILE A 692 4.62 -29.15 17.94
C ILE A 692 6.02 -28.71 18.37
N LEU A 693 6.41 -27.48 18.08
CA LEU A 693 7.74 -26.96 18.39
C LEU A 693 8.00 -26.92 19.91
N ASN A 694 7.00 -26.54 20.72
CA ASN A 694 7.12 -26.51 22.17
C ASN A 694 7.33 -27.91 22.77
N GLU A 695 6.70 -28.95 22.21
CA GLU A 695 6.95 -30.33 22.60
C GLU A 695 8.39 -30.79 22.26
N HIS A 696 9.01 -30.18 21.22
CA HIS A 696 10.34 -30.48 20.72
C HIS A 696 11.43 -29.49 21.15
N GLY A 697 11.24 -28.82 22.29
CA GLY A 697 12.28 -28.04 22.97
C GLY A 697 12.45 -26.61 22.46
N PHE A 698 11.44 -26.06 21.82
CA PHE A 698 11.29 -24.60 21.62
C PHE A 698 10.42 -24.00 22.72
N LYS A 699 10.37 -22.68 22.76
CA LYS A 699 9.38 -21.90 23.50
C LYS A 699 8.77 -20.87 22.59
N ILE A 700 7.65 -21.24 22.00
CA ILE A 700 6.93 -20.39 21.05
C ILE A 700 5.68 -19.83 21.72
N THR A 701 5.47 -18.53 21.55
CA THR A 701 4.23 -17.84 21.94
C THR A 701 3.56 -17.30 20.68
N VAL A 702 2.28 -17.61 20.47
CA VAL A 702 1.48 -17.02 19.40
C VAL A 702 0.74 -15.80 19.96
N THR A 703 0.88 -14.66 19.29
CA THR A 703 0.25 -13.40 19.71
C THR A 703 -0.54 -12.80 18.57
N ASN A 704 -1.61 -12.12 18.93
CA ASN A 704 -2.30 -11.23 18.02
C ASN A 704 -1.86 -9.78 18.34
N ASP A 705 -1.56 -9.01 17.33
CA ASP A 705 -1.07 -7.65 17.47
C ASP A 705 -1.71 -6.77 16.39
N SER A 706 -2.57 -5.84 16.78
CA SER A 706 -3.24 -4.93 15.86
C SER A 706 -2.23 -4.05 15.09
N ASN A 707 -1.05 -3.82 15.67
CA ASN A 707 0.04 -3.04 15.06
C ASN A 707 1.09 -3.92 14.34
N ALA A 708 0.79 -5.21 14.12
CA ALA A 708 1.74 -6.14 13.50
C ALA A 708 2.29 -5.63 12.15
N LEU A 709 1.43 -5.10 11.28
CA LEU A 709 1.87 -4.57 9.98
C LEU A 709 2.77 -3.35 10.11
N SER A 710 2.52 -2.49 11.10
CA SER A 710 3.39 -1.38 11.45
C SER A 710 4.76 -1.87 11.86
N LYS A 711 4.80 -2.78 12.81
CA LYS A 711 6.03 -3.41 13.30
C LYS A 711 6.76 -4.18 12.21
N LEU A 712 6.03 -4.74 11.26
CA LEU A 712 6.61 -5.39 10.09
C LEU A 712 7.47 -4.42 9.27
N SER A 713 6.98 -3.21 8.99
CA SER A 713 7.70 -2.23 8.17
C SER A 713 9.04 -1.77 8.76
N THR A 714 9.27 -2.01 10.03
CA THR A 714 10.54 -1.70 10.74
C THR A 714 11.41 -2.93 10.98
N GLY A 715 10.97 -4.13 10.53
CA GLY A 715 11.66 -5.39 10.81
C GLY A 715 11.58 -5.85 12.27
N ALA A 716 10.59 -5.34 13.03
CA ALA A 716 10.47 -5.63 14.46
C ALA A 716 9.91 -7.03 14.77
N LEU A 717 9.22 -7.68 13.82
CA LEU A 717 8.61 -9.00 14.03
C LEU A 717 9.63 -10.13 13.87
N THR A 718 9.39 -11.25 14.58
CA THR A 718 10.24 -12.45 14.49
C THR A 718 9.69 -13.45 13.48
N VAL A 719 8.48 -13.95 13.71
CA VAL A 719 7.71 -14.76 12.76
C VAL A 719 6.32 -14.15 12.66
N TRP A 720 5.80 -13.99 11.46
CA TRP A 720 4.51 -13.35 11.24
C TRP A 720 3.75 -13.93 10.06
N ALA A 721 2.45 -13.72 10.02
CA ALA A 721 1.63 -14.01 8.86
C ALA A 721 1.17 -12.71 8.19
N ALA A 722 1.28 -12.66 6.86
CA ALA A 722 0.86 -11.55 6.04
C ALA A 722 0.44 -12.02 4.63
N ALA A 723 0.07 -11.08 3.77
CA ALA A 723 -0.18 -11.36 2.36
C ALA A 723 0.50 -10.31 1.48
N TRP A 724 0.98 -10.74 0.33
CA TRP A 724 1.43 -9.87 -0.75
C TRP A 724 0.26 -9.52 -1.66
N ASP A 725 0.24 -8.30 -2.14
CA ASP A 725 -0.43 -7.96 -3.39
C ASP A 725 0.61 -8.05 -4.50
N SER A 726 0.25 -8.69 -5.62
CA SER A 726 1.21 -9.01 -6.68
C SER A 726 1.10 -8.02 -7.83
N THR A 727 2.23 -7.58 -8.34
CA THR A 727 2.33 -6.79 -9.58
C THR A 727 2.27 -7.72 -10.80
N ILE A 728 1.93 -7.16 -11.95
CA ILE A 728 1.85 -7.90 -13.22
C ILE A 728 3.23 -8.44 -13.62
N ASP A 729 4.27 -7.61 -13.53
CA ASP A 729 5.64 -8.07 -13.75
C ASP A 729 6.16 -8.77 -12.49
N PRO A 730 6.68 -10.01 -12.62
CA PRO A 730 7.14 -10.81 -11.48
C PRO A 730 8.54 -10.43 -10.98
N ASP A 731 8.94 -9.16 -11.12
CA ASP A 731 10.26 -8.69 -10.68
C ASP A 731 10.47 -8.89 -9.18
N MET A 732 11.50 -9.63 -8.84
CA MET A 732 11.86 -9.99 -7.46
C MET A 732 12.83 -9.00 -6.79
N TYR A 733 13.26 -7.94 -7.50
CA TYR A 733 14.30 -7.03 -7.01
C TYR A 733 13.91 -6.33 -5.71
N GLN A 734 12.72 -5.75 -5.68
CA GLN A 734 12.25 -4.97 -4.53
C GLN A 734 12.27 -5.77 -3.23
N VAL A 735 11.88 -7.05 -3.31
CA VAL A 735 11.65 -7.89 -2.12
C VAL A 735 12.90 -8.65 -1.68
N TYR A 736 13.74 -9.10 -2.64
CA TYR A 736 14.80 -10.05 -2.33
C TYR A 736 16.20 -9.64 -2.79
N HIS A 737 16.36 -8.55 -3.57
CA HIS A 737 17.69 -8.19 -4.06
C HIS A 737 18.58 -7.61 -2.95
N TRP A 738 19.88 -7.93 -2.98
CA TRP A 738 20.87 -7.43 -2.03
C TRP A 738 20.89 -5.91 -1.89
N ASP A 739 20.81 -5.19 -3.01
CA ASP A 739 20.88 -3.71 -3.05
C ASP A 739 19.52 -3.01 -2.88
N SER A 740 18.43 -3.77 -2.71
CA SER A 740 17.11 -3.18 -2.51
C SER A 740 17.06 -2.36 -1.21
N LYS A 741 16.50 -1.17 -1.28
CA LYS A 741 16.24 -0.29 -0.12
C LYS A 741 14.80 -0.38 0.38
N ALA A 742 14.00 -1.28 -0.17
CA ALA A 742 12.62 -1.45 0.25
C ALA A 742 12.51 -1.98 1.68
N THR A 743 11.49 -1.52 2.41
CA THR A 743 11.21 -1.94 3.79
C THR A 743 10.98 -3.45 3.91
N SER A 744 10.51 -4.11 2.84
CA SER A 744 10.39 -5.58 2.80
C SER A 744 11.70 -6.30 3.10
N THR A 745 12.86 -5.73 2.73
CA THR A 745 14.16 -6.34 3.05
C THR A 745 14.51 -6.26 4.54
N LEU A 746 13.96 -5.27 5.27
CA LEU A 746 14.11 -5.18 6.73
C LEU A 746 13.39 -6.33 7.42
N ASN A 747 12.25 -6.75 6.88
CA ASN A 747 11.47 -7.86 7.40
C ASN A 747 12.27 -9.17 7.38
N TRP A 748 13.06 -9.38 6.34
CA TRP A 748 13.94 -10.56 6.22
C TRP A 748 15.23 -10.45 7.07
N GLY A 749 15.52 -9.29 7.66
CA GLY A 749 16.70 -9.05 8.45
C GLY A 749 17.94 -8.61 7.64
N TYR A 750 17.77 -8.09 6.43
CA TYR A 750 18.87 -7.74 5.53
C TYR A 750 19.85 -6.72 6.10
N ASN A 751 19.43 -5.83 7.01
CA ASN A 751 20.36 -4.91 7.65
C ASN A 751 21.45 -5.64 8.45
N ALA A 752 21.07 -6.65 9.22
CA ALA A 752 22.01 -7.46 9.99
C ALA A 752 22.84 -8.37 9.06
N ILE A 753 22.21 -8.94 8.04
CA ILE A 753 22.90 -9.79 7.04
C ILE A 753 23.96 -8.99 6.29
N ARG A 754 23.67 -7.76 5.87
CA ARG A 754 24.62 -6.87 5.16
C ARG A 754 25.81 -6.46 6.03
N GLN A 755 25.60 -6.28 7.33
CA GLN A 755 26.67 -6.01 8.28
C GLN A 755 27.51 -7.23 8.59
N ASN A 756 26.91 -8.40 8.57
CA ASN A 756 27.47 -9.72 8.83
C ASN A 756 28.51 -9.74 9.94
N ALA A 757 28.19 -9.16 11.09
CA ALA A 757 29.09 -9.05 12.21
C ALA A 757 29.58 -10.41 12.71
N GLY A 758 30.89 -10.65 12.61
CA GLY A 758 31.53 -11.89 13.04
C GLY A 758 31.25 -13.11 12.16
N GLY A 759 30.78 -12.93 10.92
CA GLY A 759 30.47 -14.02 9.99
C GLY A 759 29.19 -14.80 10.35
N LYS A 760 28.30 -14.21 11.14
CA LYS A 760 27.08 -14.84 11.63
C LYS A 760 26.09 -15.19 10.52
N TYR A 761 26.15 -14.48 9.40
CA TYR A 761 25.21 -14.58 8.28
C TYR A 761 25.93 -14.94 6.95
N ASP A 762 27.06 -15.65 7.02
CA ASP A 762 27.84 -16.03 5.81
C ASP A 762 27.00 -16.80 4.80
N PHE A 763 26.09 -17.66 5.26
CA PHE A 763 25.20 -18.41 4.39
C PHE A 763 24.23 -17.47 3.66
N GLU A 764 23.54 -16.61 4.40
CA GLU A 764 22.54 -15.69 3.85
C GLU A 764 23.20 -14.65 2.93
N GLU A 765 24.36 -14.08 3.36
CA GLU A 765 25.09 -13.12 2.53
C GLU A 765 25.52 -13.77 1.21
N ASN A 766 26.10 -14.97 1.25
CA ASN A 766 26.53 -15.67 0.05
C ASN A 766 25.35 -15.96 -0.88
N LEU A 767 24.27 -16.53 -0.35
CA LEU A 767 23.09 -16.90 -1.13
C LEU A 767 22.41 -15.67 -1.77
N ILE A 768 22.19 -14.60 -1.01
CA ILE A 768 21.52 -13.41 -1.52
C ILE A 768 22.41 -12.64 -2.49
N LYS A 769 23.65 -12.36 -2.09
CA LYS A 769 24.55 -11.47 -2.83
C LYS A 769 25.17 -12.12 -4.06
N ASN A 770 25.58 -13.39 -3.94
CA ASN A 770 26.36 -14.06 -4.96
C ASN A 770 25.54 -15.02 -5.84
N GLU A 771 24.35 -15.45 -5.41
CA GLU A 771 23.52 -16.39 -6.16
C GLU A 771 22.18 -15.78 -6.60
N LEU A 772 21.37 -15.27 -5.66
CA LEU A 772 20.01 -14.78 -5.93
C LEU A 772 20.03 -13.45 -6.70
N SER A 773 20.76 -12.44 -6.20
CA SER A 773 20.77 -11.12 -6.80
C SER A 773 21.28 -11.07 -8.23
N PRO A 774 22.38 -11.76 -8.60
CA PRO A 774 22.83 -11.82 -10.00
C PRO A 774 21.81 -12.45 -10.95
N LYS A 775 21.00 -13.42 -10.46
CA LYS A 775 19.90 -14.01 -11.25
C LYS A 775 18.75 -13.04 -11.42
N ILE A 776 18.35 -12.33 -10.37
CA ILE A 776 17.35 -11.27 -10.46
C ILE A 776 17.77 -10.21 -11.49
N ASP A 777 19.03 -9.77 -11.45
CA ASP A 777 19.59 -8.83 -12.42
C ASP A 777 19.57 -9.37 -13.85
N ALA A 778 19.89 -10.66 -14.02
CA ALA A 778 19.83 -11.29 -15.34
C ALA A 778 18.39 -11.34 -15.88
N ALA A 779 17.39 -11.63 -15.03
CA ALA A 779 15.98 -11.61 -15.42
C ALA A 779 15.48 -10.21 -15.82
N ARG A 780 16.03 -9.17 -15.20
CA ARG A 780 15.71 -7.77 -15.51
C ARG A 780 16.35 -7.25 -16.78
N LYS A 781 17.33 -7.94 -17.34
CA LYS A 781 18.09 -7.54 -18.55
C LYS A 781 17.61 -8.21 -19.84
N THR A 782 16.49 -8.91 -19.82
CA THR A 782 15.94 -9.58 -21.01
C THR A 782 14.42 -9.46 -21.09
N LEU A 783 13.89 -9.25 -22.30
CA LEU A 783 12.46 -9.26 -22.61
C LEU A 783 11.94 -10.66 -22.93
N ASN A 784 12.81 -11.68 -23.02
CA ASN A 784 12.39 -13.04 -23.34
C ASN A 784 11.75 -13.70 -22.13
N GLU A 785 10.42 -13.86 -22.16
CA GLU A 785 9.65 -14.43 -21.05
C GLU A 785 10.07 -15.84 -20.68
N ASN A 786 10.40 -16.70 -21.65
CA ASN A 786 10.84 -18.05 -21.35
C ASN A 786 12.16 -18.07 -20.59
N THR A 787 13.11 -17.20 -20.98
CA THR A 787 14.38 -17.03 -20.27
C THR A 787 14.11 -16.48 -18.86
N ARG A 788 13.29 -15.45 -18.71
CA ARG A 788 12.90 -14.88 -17.41
C ARG A 788 12.23 -15.92 -16.53
N LYS A 789 11.30 -16.70 -17.08
CA LYS A 789 10.59 -17.77 -16.36
C LYS A 789 11.56 -18.81 -15.80
N SER A 790 12.55 -19.25 -16.59
CA SER A 790 13.57 -20.20 -16.14
C SER A 790 14.39 -19.61 -15.00
N ILE A 791 14.84 -18.35 -15.14
CA ILE A 791 15.63 -17.67 -14.12
C ILE A 791 14.80 -17.47 -12.83
N TYR A 792 13.56 -17.03 -12.93
CA TYR A 792 12.71 -16.85 -11.75
C TYR A 792 12.40 -18.16 -11.04
N SER A 793 12.27 -19.27 -11.76
CA SER A 793 12.12 -20.59 -11.12
C SER A 793 13.31 -20.91 -10.21
N GLU A 794 14.54 -20.63 -10.67
CA GLU A 794 15.74 -20.78 -9.85
C GLU A 794 15.80 -19.80 -8.69
N CYS A 795 15.43 -18.53 -8.92
CA CYS A 795 15.37 -17.53 -7.86
C CYS A 795 14.39 -17.94 -6.75
N LEU A 796 13.23 -18.47 -7.12
CA LEU A 796 12.21 -18.90 -6.18
C LEU A 796 12.67 -20.08 -5.32
N ASP A 797 13.44 -21.01 -5.86
CA ASP A 797 14.05 -22.08 -5.08
C ASP A 797 15.10 -21.53 -4.10
N LEU A 798 15.92 -20.54 -4.52
CA LEU A 798 16.87 -19.85 -3.62
C LEU A 798 16.17 -19.09 -2.48
N VAL A 799 15.00 -18.50 -2.73
CA VAL A 799 14.20 -17.88 -1.67
C VAL A 799 13.72 -18.92 -0.66
N MET A 800 13.31 -20.11 -1.14
CA MET A 800 12.97 -21.21 -0.23
C MET A 800 14.19 -21.68 0.55
N ASP A 801 15.37 -21.80 -0.09
CA ASP A 801 16.64 -22.15 0.60
C ASP A 801 17.02 -21.16 1.70
N LEU A 802 16.77 -19.86 1.47
CA LEU A 802 16.99 -18.80 2.45
C LEU A 802 16.07 -18.94 3.68
N ALA A 803 14.93 -19.59 3.54
CA ALA A 803 13.97 -19.89 4.59
C ALA A 803 13.49 -18.64 5.35
N VAL A 804 13.20 -17.54 4.64
CA VAL A 804 12.61 -16.30 5.24
C VAL A 804 11.14 -16.14 4.91
N GLU A 805 10.64 -16.82 3.88
CA GLU A 805 9.24 -16.79 3.48
C GLU A 805 8.72 -18.19 3.18
N LEU A 806 7.61 -18.56 3.80
CA LEU A 806 6.83 -19.76 3.49
C LEU A 806 5.53 -19.30 2.85
N PRO A 807 5.37 -19.39 1.51
CA PRO A 807 4.10 -19.11 0.86
C PRO A 807 3.05 -20.15 1.28
N THR A 808 1.80 -19.73 1.40
CA THR A 808 0.75 -20.58 1.98
C THR A 808 -0.46 -20.76 1.06
N TYR A 809 -1.22 -19.73 0.78
CA TYR A 809 -2.45 -19.82 -0.01
C TYR A 809 -2.60 -18.65 -0.99
N GLN A 810 -3.35 -18.88 -2.04
CA GLN A 810 -3.93 -17.84 -2.89
C GLN A 810 -5.43 -18.07 -2.93
N ARG A 811 -6.21 -17.03 -2.55
CA ARG A 811 -7.66 -17.08 -2.42
C ARG A 811 -8.37 -16.49 -3.63
N ASP A 812 -9.68 -16.69 -3.70
CA ASP A 812 -10.55 -15.93 -4.60
C ASP A 812 -11.02 -14.64 -3.91
N ASP A 813 -11.27 -13.62 -4.70
CA ASP A 813 -12.11 -12.48 -4.33
C ASP A 813 -13.56 -12.83 -4.64
N LEU A 814 -14.43 -12.62 -3.66
CA LEU A 814 -15.87 -12.89 -3.76
C LEU A 814 -16.62 -11.59 -4.02
N PHE A 815 -17.40 -11.58 -5.10
CA PHE A 815 -18.25 -10.46 -5.47
C PHE A 815 -19.71 -10.86 -5.24
N ALA A 816 -20.46 -10.00 -4.54
CA ALA A 816 -21.89 -10.22 -4.32
C ALA A 816 -22.69 -8.94 -4.66
N TYR A 817 -23.86 -9.10 -5.26
CA TYR A 817 -24.61 -7.99 -5.82
C TYR A 817 -26.12 -8.25 -5.89
N ASN A 818 -26.89 -7.18 -5.97
CA ASN A 818 -28.33 -7.23 -6.16
C ASN A 818 -28.68 -7.37 -7.64
N LYS A 819 -28.92 -8.63 -8.10
CA LYS A 819 -29.28 -8.94 -9.50
C LYS A 819 -30.69 -8.49 -9.91
N ASN A 820 -31.55 -8.10 -8.96
CA ASN A 820 -32.84 -7.48 -9.27
C ASN A 820 -32.67 -5.99 -9.62
N LYS A 821 -31.52 -5.39 -9.29
CA LYS A 821 -31.19 -3.99 -9.53
C LYS A 821 -30.14 -3.84 -10.64
N LEU A 822 -29.03 -4.53 -10.53
CA LEU A 822 -27.92 -4.46 -11.48
C LEU A 822 -28.13 -5.45 -12.64
N ASP A 823 -27.90 -4.99 -13.86
CA ASP A 823 -27.96 -5.80 -15.07
C ASP A 823 -26.65 -6.58 -15.27
N GLU A 824 -26.65 -7.86 -14.94
CA GLU A 824 -25.48 -8.75 -15.04
C GLU A 824 -24.87 -8.78 -16.47
N SER A 825 -25.67 -8.50 -17.51
CA SER A 825 -25.18 -8.47 -18.88
C SER A 825 -24.22 -7.31 -19.17
N THR A 826 -24.18 -6.32 -18.27
CA THR A 826 -23.29 -5.16 -18.31
C THR A 826 -21.97 -5.37 -17.55
N PHE A 827 -21.82 -6.47 -16.87
CA PHE A 827 -20.58 -6.83 -16.17
C PHE A 827 -19.53 -7.38 -17.12
N THR A 828 -18.28 -7.40 -16.66
CA THR A 828 -17.19 -8.10 -17.36
C THR A 828 -17.63 -9.53 -17.65
N LYS A 829 -17.59 -9.95 -18.91
CA LYS A 829 -17.97 -11.30 -19.34
C LYS A 829 -17.11 -12.34 -18.62
N GLU A 830 -17.69 -13.48 -18.30
CA GLU A 830 -17.00 -14.56 -17.59
C GLU A 830 -15.69 -14.97 -18.29
N SER A 831 -15.69 -15.04 -19.63
CA SER A 831 -14.50 -15.35 -20.44
C SER A 831 -13.39 -14.30 -20.36
N ASP A 832 -13.68 -13.10 -19.86
CA ASP A 832 -12.76 -11.98 -19.79
C ASP A 832 -12.33 -11.65 -18.36
N ARG A 833 -12.88 -12.35 -17.35
CA ARG A 833 -12.53 -12.21 -15.95
C ARG A 833 -11.19 -12.89 -15.65
N SER A 834 -10.36 -12.25 -14.87
CA SER A 834 -9.08 -12.76 -14.39
C SER A 834 -8.62 -11.98 -13.16
N SER A 835 -7.51 -12.35 -12.57
CA SER A 835 -6.83 -11.56 -11.50
C SER A 835 -6.48 -10.13 -11.95
N TYR A 836 -6.41 -9.89 -13.25
CA TYR A 836 -6.07 -8.59 -13.84
C TYR A 836 -7.29 -7.87 -14.43
N ASN A 837 -8.45 -8.50 -14.47
CA ASN A 837 -9.66 -7.96 -15.08
C ASN A 837 -10.90 -8.38 -14.26
N GLY A 838 -11.22 -7.59 -13.26
CA GLY A 838 -12.26 -7.86 -12.29
C GLY A 838 -13.69 -7.77 -12.86
N LEU A 839 -14.68 -8.02 -11.99
CA LEU A 839 -16.10 -8.08 -12.38
C LEU A 839 -16.62 -6.73 -12.93
N LEU A 840 -16.16 -5.61 -12.40
CA LEU A 840 -16.56 -4.26 -12.78
C LEU A 840 -15.43 -3.46 -13.42
N SER A 841 -14.53 -4.11 -14.15
CA SER A 841 -13.37 -3.43 -14.78
C SER A 841 -13.77 -2.29 -15.73
N LYS A 842 -14.96 -2.37 -16.32
CA LYS A 842 -15.58 -1.30 -17.12
C LYS A 842 -16.80 -0.72 -16.40
N ILE A 843 -16.57 -0.15 -15.24
CA ILE A 843 -17.66 0.36 -14.38
C ILE A 843 -18.56 1.39 -15.07
N TRP A 844 -18.07 2.07 -16.11
CA TRP A 844 -18.85 3.02 -16.92
C TRP A 844 -19.90 2.35 -17.82
N GLU A 845 -19.78 1.05 -18.08
CA GLU A 845 -20.73 0.23 -18.83
C GLU A 845 -21.79 -0.42 -17.95
N VAL A 846 -21.67 -0.35 -16.62
CA VAL A 846 -22.61 -0.94 -15.67
C VAL A 846 -23.93 -0.17 -15.66
N GLY A 847 -25.04 -0.88 -15.73
CA GLY A 847 -26.39 -0.33 -15.78
C GLY A 847 -27.41 -1.10 -14.94
N TYR A 848 -28.62 -0.55 -14.83
CA TYR A 848 -29.71 -1.18 -14.10
C TYR A 848 -30.63 -2.01 -15.01
N VAL A 849 -31.19 -3.07 -14.46
CA VAL A 849 -32.19 -3.92 -15.12
C VAL A 849 -33.33 -3.07 -15.68
N GLY A 850 -33.70 -3.29 -16.92
CA GLY A 850 -34.83 -2.63 -17.60
C GLY A 850 -34.50 -1.24 -18.17
N ASN A 851 -33.25 -0.75 -18.06
CA ASN A 851 -32.77 0.46 -18.70
C ASN A 851 -32.18 0.16 -20.10
N ASN A 852 -31.96 1.20 -20.88
CA ASN A 852 -31.15 1.08 -22.08
C ASN A 852 -29.67 1.14 -21.68
N ASN A 853 -29.04 -0.03 -21.67
CA ASN A 853 -27.64 -0.22 -21.26
C ASN A 853 -26.68 -0.34 -22.46
N ASP A 854 -27.08 0.13 -23.63
CA ASP A 854 -26.20 0.19 -24.80
C ASP A 854 -25.21 1.37 -24.66
N PHE A 855 -24.00 1.06 -24.20
CA PHE A 855 -22.95 2.05 -23.99
C PHE A 855 -22.38 2.58 -25.33
N SER A 856 -22.47 1.81 -26.42
CA SER A 856 -21.95 2.23 -27.75
C SER A 856 -22.57 3.52 -28.27
N ASN A 857 -23.75 3.89 -27.79
CA ASN A 857 -24.48 5.10 -28.16
C ASN A 857 -24.19 6.31 -27.24
N ARG A 858 -23.17 6.22 -26.38
CA ARG A 858 -22.86 7.24 -25.37
C ARG A 858 -21.70 8.18 -25.70
N LYS A 859 -21.01 7.96 -26.84
CA LYS A 859 -19.93 8.83 -27.35
C LYS A 859 -20.45 10.18 -27.81
#